data_47b6945b54af4f8ec514889ad3c9b2e8
#
_entry.id   47b6945b54af4f8ec514889ad3c9b2e8
#
_cell.length_a   1.000
_cell.length_b   1.000
_cell.length_c   1.000
_cell.angle_alpha   90.00
_cell.angle_beta   90.00
_cell.angle_gamma   90.00
#
_symmetry.space_group_name_H-M   'P 1'
#
loop_
_entity.id
_entity.type
_entity.pdbx_description
1 polymer ?
#
loop_
_entity_poly.entity_id
_entity_poly.type
_entity_poly.pdbx_seq_one_letter_code
_entity_poly.pdbx_strand_id
1 'polypeptide(L)'
;MEDIKRIEELRNLLHHHNYLYYVLNSPTLSDQEFDSLMRELQDLEAKHPEVYDPNSPTQRVGSDLSTGFTQVSHRYPMLSLANTYNEQEVASWYAAVSKDLGGQPFEVCCELKYDGLSISLTYEQGRLVRAVTRGDGEQGDDVTANVRTIRAIPLVLPGTDYPEEFEIRGEILMPWKVFEQLNAEREKAEEPLFANPRNAASGTLKSLDPKLVAKRKLDAYMYYLLGDNVPNDGHYENLVAAESWGFKVSEGMHKANSLEEIYNFINHWDSARHDLPVATDGIVLKVNSIRQQQQLGFTAKSPRWAIAYKFKAERVCTRLNDVTFQVGRTGAVTPVANMEPVLLAGTTVKRATLNNEDFIKSLDLHIGDNVFVEKGGEIIPKIVGVDVSQRSPDLQPVQFITTCPECGSTLVRYAGEAAYYCPNDTGCPPQIKGRIEHFIARKAMNIDSIGPETVDDYFRRGIVRNVADLYEIRTEQINGDGTRQKSALKIIKGIQDSVETPFERVLFALGIRFVGETTAKLLAKHFKSIDALIVATPEQLVEVEGVGTVIAESVVRFFQDKVNLNIIARLRQYGLQMELSADQQQPASNKLAGKNIVISGVFEHHSRDEYKTMIERNGGKNVSSISSKTSFILAGANMGPSKMEKAQQLGIEMIDENTFLNMLEQ
;
A
#
# COMPACT_ATOMS: atom_id res chain seq x y z
N MET A 1 42.88 -21.08 10.00
CA MET A 1 42.99 -19.65 10.36
C MET A 1 43.30 -18.78 9.14
N GLU A 2 44.23 -19.21 8.24
CA GLU A 2 44.59 -18.44 7.05
C GLU A 2 43.45 -18.36 6.03
N ASP A 3 42.77 -19.48 5.76
CA ASP A 3 41.62 -19.53 4.87
C ASP A 3 40.44 -18.66 5.37
N ILE A 4 40.17 -18.67 6.69
CA ILE A 4 39.08 -17.85 7.27
C ILE A 4 39.38 -16.36 7.11
N LYS A 5 40.61 -15.94 7.34
CA LYS A 5 41.04 -14.56 7.12
C LYS A 5 40.91 -14.18 5.64
N ARG A 6 41.28 -15.11 4.73
CA ARG A 6 41.14 -14.89 3.30
C ARG A 6 39.68 -14.79 2.85
N ILE A 7 38.75 -15.56 3.45
CA ILE A 7 37.32 -15.45 3.22
C ILE A 7 36.81 -14.03 3.57
N GLU A 8 37.20 -13.49 4.74
CA GLU A 8 36.84 -12.14 5.15
C GLU A 8 37.39 -11.06 4.22
N GLU A 9 38.64 -11.18 3.82
CA GLU A 9 39.27 -10.26 2.85
C GLU A 9 38.53 -10.27 1.51
N LEU A 10 38.21 -11.44 0.98
CA LEU A 10 37.51 -11.59 -0.30
C LEU A 10 36.06 -11.07 -0.22
N ARG A 11 35.37 -11.31 0.87
CA ARG A 11 34.02 -10.75 1.08
C ARG A 11 34.03 -9.24 1.04
N ASN A 12 34.93 -8.61 1.80
CA ASN A 12 35.07 -7.15 1.83
C ASN A 12 35.45 -6.57 0.47
N LEU A 13 36.39 -7.20 -0.22
CA LEU A 13 36.85 -6.79 -1.54
C LEU A 13 35.71 -6.86 -2.58
N LEU A 14 35.00 -7.97 -2.62
CA LEU A 14 33.89 -8.17 -3.56
C LEU A 14 32.68 -7.29 -3.26
N HIS A 15 32.38 -6.98 -2.00
CA HIS A 15 31.39 -5.98 -1.63
C HIS A 15 31.77 -4.60 -2.15
N HIS A 16 33.03 -4.20 -1.97
CA HIS A 16 33.51 -2.92 -2.46
C HIS A 16 33.44 -2.81 -4.00
N HIS A 17 33.87 -3.86 -4.73
CA HIS A 17 33.78 -3.84 -6.20
C HIS A 17 32.34 -3.92 -6.73
N ASN A 18 31.43 -4.58 -6.03
CA ASN A 18 29.99 -4.50 -6.33
C ASN A 18 29.47 -3.06 -6.21
N TYR A 19 29.88 -2.34 -5.17
CA TYR A 19 29.50 -0.94 -4.97
C TYR A 19 30.05 -0.05 -6.10
N LEU A 20 31.34 -0.18 -6.43
CA LEU A 20 31.94 0.58 -7.53
C LEU A 20 31.25 0.34 -8.88
N TYR A 21 30.89 -0.91 -9.15
CA TYR A 21 30.28 -1.30 -10.43
C TYR A 21 28.80 -0.91 -10.54
N TYR A 22 27.98 -1.28 -9.53
CA TYR A 22 26.50 -1.20 -9.63
C TYR A 22 25.92 0.11 -9.08
N VAL A 23 26.63 0.81 -8.20
CA VAL A 23 26.16 2.06 -7.60
C VAL A 23 26.88 3.27 -8.21
N LEU A 24 28.21 3.23 -8.29
CA LEU A 24 28.99 4.36 -8.79
C LEU A 24 29.29 4.31 -10.31
N ASN A 25 28.90 3.25 -11.02
CA ASN A 25 29.24 3.05 -12.44
C ASN A 25 30.74 3.28 -12.77
N SER A 26 31.64 2.98 -11.83
CA SER A 26 33.09 3.21 -11.92
C SER A 26 33.86 1.93 -11.59
N PRO A 27 33.75 0.87 -12.41
CA PRO A 27 34.45 -0.39 -12.16
C PRO A 27 35.97 -0.20 -12.24
N THR A 28 36.68 -0.79 -11.27
CA THR A 28 38.14 -0.80 -11.21
C THR A 28 38.75 -2.16 -11.47
N LEU A 29 37.93 -3.21 -11.56
CA LEU A 29 38.31 -4.56 -11.98
C LEU A 29 37.60 -4.92 -13.29
N SER A 30 38.25 -5.76 -14.09
CA SER A 30 37.59 -6.43 -15.22
C SER A 30 36.64 -7.52 -14.75
N ASP A 31 35.64 -7.86 -15.56
CA ASP A 31 34.69 -8.95 -15.26
C ASP A 31 35.40 -10.28 -14.99
N GLN A 32 36.53 -10.54 -15.70
CA GLN A 32 37.31 -11.76 -15.52
C GLN A 32 38.03 -11.80 -14.15
N GLU A 33 38.57 -10.68 -13.69
CA GLU A 33 39.21 -10.57 -12.36
C GLU A 33 38.16 -10.73 -11.25
N PHE A 34 37.02 -10.08 -11.39
CA PHE A 34 35.92 -10.21 -10.44
C PHE A 34 35.41 -11.66 -10.34
N ASP A 35 35.19 -12.33 -11.46
CA ASP A 35 34.76 -13.73 -11.51
C ASP A 35 35.80 -14.68 -10.88
N SER A 36 37.08 -14.38 -11.03
CA SER A 36 38.17 -15.17 -10.42
C SER A 36 38.14 -15.08 -8.89
N LEU A 37 38.02 -13.86 -8.35
CA LEU A 37 37.87 -13.63 -6.90
C LEU A 37 36.60 -14.27 -6.34
N MET A 38 35.49 -14.21 -7.09
CA MET A 38 34.23 -14.83 -6.71
C MET A 38 34.36 -16.36 -6.61
N ARG A 39 35.05 -17.01 -7.55
CA ARG A 39 35.30 -18.47 -7.52
C ARG A 39 36.20 -18.84 -6.34
N GLU A 40 37.27 -18.08 -6.11
CA GLU A 40 38.14 -18.30 -4.94
C GLU A 40 37.32 -18.26 -3.63
N LEU A 41 36.45 -17.27 -3.48
CA LEU A 41 35.58 -17.17 -2.30
C LEU A 41 34.61 -18.37 -2.20
N GLN A 42 33.98 -18.77 -3.30
CA GLN A 42 33.08 -19.95 -3.33
C GLN A 42 33.80 -21.23 -2.89
N ASP A 43 35.02 -21.46 -3.41
CA ASP A 43 35.82 -22.64 -3.09
C ASP A 43 36.26 -22.67 -1.61
N LEU A 44 36.59 -21.51 -1.04
CA LEU A 44 36.95 -21.38 0.37
C LEU A 44 35.73 -21.54 1.30
N GLU A 45 34.61 -20.92 1.00
CA GLU A 45 33.37 -21.06 1.77
C GLU A 45 32.84 -22.51 1.75
N ALA A 46 32.98 -23.22 0.63
CA ALA A 46 32.62 -24.63 0.53
C ALA A 46 33.46 -25.53 1.44
N LYS A 47 34.73 -25.15 1.72
CA LYS A 47 35.61 -25.87 2.65
C LYS A 47 35.35 -25.53 4.11
N HIS A 48 34.75 -24.38 4.38
CA HIS A 48 34.52 -23.81 5.70
C HIS A 48 33.04 -23.47 5.96
N PRO A 49 32.13 -24.47 5.98
CA PRO A 49 30.70 -24.23 6.19
C PRO A 49 30.38 -23.59 7.55
N GLU A 50 31.28 -23.70 8.54
CA GLU A 50 31.16 -23.09 9.85
C GLU A 50 31.21 -21.54 9.83
N VAL A 51 31.76 -20.94 8.78
CA VAL A 51 31.77 -19.49 8.59
C VAL A 51 30.70 -19.01 7.60
N TYR A 52 29.61 -19.75 7.46
CA TYR A 52 28.49 -19.37 6.61
C TYR A 52 27.98 -17.97 6.96
N ASP A 53 27.86 -17.12 5.93
CA ASP A 53 27.32 -15.78 6.04
C ASP A 53 26.22 -15.59 4.99
N PRO A 54 24.94 -15.39 5.39
CA PRO A 54 23.84 -15.15 4.43
C PRO A 54 24.03 -13.87 3.58
N ASN A 55 24.90 -12.97 4.02
CA ASN A 55 25.22 -11.73 3.29
C ASN A 55 26.53 -11.82 2.50
N SER A 56 27.14 -12.99 2.38
CA SER A 56 28.31 -13.16 1.49
C SER A 56 27.95 -12.80 0.04
N PRO A 57 28.88 -12.20 -0.73
CA PRO A 57 28.70 -11.99 -2.17
C PRO A 57 28.31 -13.27 -2.93
N THR A 58 28.74 -14.44 -2.47
CA THR A 58 28.42 -15.74 -3.07
C THR A 58 26.95 -16.12 -2.93
N GLN A 59 26.23 -15.60 -1.93
CA GLN A 59 24.81 -15.86 -1.68
C GLN A 59 23.88 -15.05 -2.60
N ARG A 60 24.43 -14.11 -3.39
CA ARG A 60 23.66 -13.36 -4.42
C ARG A 60 23.24 -14.21 -5.61
N VAL A 61 23.68 -15.44 -5.72
CA VAL A 61 23.36 -16.35 -6.86
C VAL A 61 21.98 -16.98 -6.74
N GLY A 62 21.27 -16.74 -5.63
CA GLY A 62 19.93 -17.27 -5.36
C GLY A 62 19.96 -18.62 -4.65
N SER A 63 19.09 -18.73 -3.65
CA SER A 63 18.84 -19.95 -2.87
C SER A 63 17.91 -20.93 -3.62
N ASP A 64 17.56 -22.04 -2.99
CA ASP A 64 16.56 -22.99 -3.50
C ASP A 64 15.15 -22.35 -3.57
N LEU A 65 14.24 -22.99 -4.32
CA LEU A 65 12.86 -22.55 -4.48
C LEU A 65 12.17 -22.34 -3.14
N SER A 66 11.56 -21.17 -2.97
CA SER A 66 10.71 -20.88 -1.83
C SER A 66 9.35 -21.58 -1.95
N THR A 67 8.79 -22.01 -0.84
CA THR A 67 7.44 -22.60 -0.79
C THR A 67 6.33 -21.56 -0.69
N GLY A 68 6.68 -20.30 -0.41
CA GLY A 68 5.79 -19.15 -0.27
C GLY A 68 6.51 -18.00 0.44
N PHE A 69 5.83 -16.85 0.57
CA PHE A 69 6.34 -15.70 1.31
C PHE A 69 5.66 -15.62 2.68
N THR A 70 6.45 -15.39 3.72
CA THR A 70 5.94 -15.11 5.06
C THR A 70 5.45 -13.67 5.13
N GLN A 71 4.30 -13.43 5.76
CA GLN A 71 3.82 -12.08 6.03
C GLN A 71 4.52 -11.51 7.25
N VAL A 72 4.98 -10.26 7.14
CA VAL A 72 5.68 -9.54 8.21
C VAL A 72 5.05 -8.18 8.41
N SER A 73 4.76 -7.81 9.66
CA SER A 73 4.28 -6.47 10.01
C SER A 73 5.40 -5.44 9.89
N HIS A 74 5.05 -4.26 9.37
CA HIS A 74 5.98 -3.14 9.31
C HIS A 74 6.14 -2.49 10.69
N ARG A 75 7.37 -2.18 11.08
CA ARG A 75 7.65 -1.37 12.28
C ARG A 75 7.06 0.03 12.14
N TYR A 76 7.19 0.62 10.97
CA TYR A 76 6.60 1.91 10.60
C TYR A 76 5.62 1.69 9.44
N PRO A 77 4.35 2.20 9.51
CA PRO A 77 3.38 2.03 8.42
C PRO A 77 3.89 2.57 7.09
N MET A 78 3.61 1.88 5.98
CA MET A 78 3.96 2.30 4.62
C MET A 78 2.76 2.96 3.95
N LEU A 79 2.52 4.23 4.25
CA LEU A 79 1.39 5.00 3.75
C LEU A 79 1.56 5.40 2.29
N SER A 80 0.45 5.56 1.59
CA SER A 80 0.41 6.16 0.26
C SER A 80 0.53 7.69 0.35
N LEU A 81 1.02 8.34 -0.72
CA LEU A 81 1.04 9.78 -0.82
C LEU A 81 -0.27 10.30 -1.44
N ALA A 82 -0.69 11.51 -1.04
CA ALA A 82 -1.74 12.24 -1.74
C ALA A 82 -1.20 12.69 -3.11
N ASN A 83 -2.03 12.57 -4.16
CA ASN A 83 -1.64 12.98 -5.50
C ASN A 83 -2.08 14.42 -5.79
N THR A 84 -1.25 15.14 -6.55
CA THR A 84 -1.54 16.44 -7.17
C THR A 84 -1.21 16.37 -8.65
N TYR A 85 -1.89 17.21 -9.47
CA TYR A 85 -1.84 17.13 -10.92
C TYR A 85 -1.53 18.47 -11.58
N ASN A 86 -1.46 19.54 -10.82
CA ASN A 86 -1.19 20.89 -11.30
C ASN A 86 -0.51 21.76 -10.25
N GLU A 87 0.07 22.88 -10.68
CA GLU A 87 0.79 23.81 -9.80
C GLU A 87 -0.10 24.42 -8.72
N GLN A 88 -1.39 24.63 -9.00
CA GLN A 88 -2.35 25.19 -8.04
C GLN A 88 -2.55 24.26 -6.81
N GLU A 89 -2.61 22.96 -7.05
CA GLU A 89 -2.72 21.97 -5.98
C GLU A 89 -1.43 21.90 -5.15
N VAL A 90 -0.26 22.01 -5.80
CA VAL A 90 1.04 22.11 -5.12
C VAL A 90 1.11 23.38 -4.26
N ALA A 91 0.68 24.55 -4.80
CA ALA A 91 0.61 25.79 -4.05
C ALA A 91 -0.33 25.68 -2.84
N SER A 92 -1.47 25.01 -3.01
CA SER A 92 -2.44 24.79 -1.93
C SER A 92 -1.84 23.93 -0.80
N TRP A 93 -1.11 22.88 -1.15
CA TRP A 93 -0.38 22.06 -0.18
C TRP A 93 0.71 22.86 0.54
N TYR A 94 1.53 23.61 -0.20
CA TYR A 94 2.60 24.45 0.36
C TYR A 94 2.05 25.49 1.36
N ALA A 95 0.93 26.13 1.02
CA ALA A 95 0.24 27.06 1.90
C ALA A 95 -0.32 26.38 3.16
N ALA A 96 -0.88 25.15 3.02
CA ALA A 96 -1.36 24.37 4.15
C ALA A 96 -0.21 23.99 5.10
N VAL A 97 0.93 23.54 4.57
CA VAL A 97 2.15 23.25 5.34
C VAL A 97 2.62 24.49 6.09
N SER A 98 2.75 25.64 5.41
CA SER A 98 3.15 26.89 6.03
C SER A 98 2.22 27.31 7.18
N LYS A 99 0.90 27.17 6.98
CA LYS A 99 -0.10 27.47 8.01
C LYS A 99 0.02 26.52 9.20
N ASP A 100 0.14 25.22 8.97
CA ASP A 100 0.20 24.19 10.04
C ASP A 100 1.52 24.27 10.82
N LEU A 101 2.59 24.80 10.22
CA LEU A 101 3.85 25.15 10.86
C LEU A 101 3.83 26.52 11.55
N GLY A 102 2.69 27.24 11.54
CA GLY A 102 2.58 28.56 12.15
C GLY A 102 3.43 29.66 11.48
N GLY A 103 3.71 29.52 10.19
CA GLY A 103 4.54 30.46 9.42
C GLY A 103 6.06 30.29 9.62
N GLN A 104 6.51 29.23 10.29
CA GLN A 104 7.93 28.90 10.38
C GLN A 104 8.49 28.59 8.98
N PRO A 105 9.73 28.99 8.67
CA PRO A 105 10.37 28.65 7.41
C PRO A 105 10.59 27.12 7.32
N PHE A 106 10.45 26.57 6.14
CA PHE A 106 10.70 25.17 5.86
C PHE A 106 11.28 24.99 4.45
N GLU A 107 12.05 23.93 4.28
CA GLU A 107 12.60 23.48 3.01
C GLU A 107 11.78 22.29 2.50
N VAL A 108 11.71 22.12 1.19
CA VAL A 108 11.08 20.97 0.54
C VAL A 108 12.14 20.17 -0.20
N CYS A 109 12.30 18.90 0.15
CA CYS A 109 13.07 17.96 -0.66
C CYS A 109 12.20 17.51 -1.85
N CYS A 110 12.67 17.78 -3.06
CA CYS A 110 12.07 17.39 -4.32
C CYS A 110 12.79 16.14 -4.85
N GLU A 111 12.06 15.07 -5.15
CA GLU A 111 12.60 13.79 -5.57
C GLU A 111 11.84 13.25 -6.79
N LEU A 112 12.49 12.42 -7.59
CA LEU A 112 11.82 11.68 -8.64
C LEU A 112 10.90 10.62 -8.05
N LYS A 113 9.69 10.53 -8.56
CA LYS A 113 8.75 9.47 -8.23
C LYS A 113 8.98 8.29 -9.16
N TYR A 114 9.74 7.33 -8.68
CA TYR A 114 10.02 6.11 -9.42
C TYR A 114 8.77 5.22 -9.52
N ASP A 115 8.59 4.57 -10.67
CA ASP A 115 7.46 3.68 -10.94
C ASP A 115 7.88 2.20 -10.88
N GLY A 116 7.85 1.62 -9.69
CA GLY A 116 8.25 0.26 -9.40
C GLY A 116 7.44 -0.41 -8.30
N LEU A 117 8.11 -1.14 -7.43
CA LEU A 117 7.55 -1.81 -6.26
C LEU A 117 8.24 -1.33 -4.99
N SER A 118 7.48 -0.71 -4.09
CA SER A 118 8.00 -0.21 -2.82
C SER A 118 8.49 -1.34 -1.92
N ILE A 119 9.65 -1.10 -1.30
CA ILE A 119 10.33 -2.05 -0.40
C ILE A 119 10.77 -1.33 0.88
N SER A 120 10.73 -2.04 2.02
CA SER A 120 11.38 -1.66 3.27
C SER A 120 12.52 -2.63 3.54
N LEU A 121 13.72 -2.10 3.77
CA LEU A 121 14.94 -2.84 4.07
C LEU A 121 15.33 -2.55 5.51
N THR A 122 15.51 -3.59 6.32
CA THR A 122 16.00 -3.48 7.69
C THR A 122 17.48 -3.84 7.74
N TYR A 123 18.27 -2.96 8.33
CA TYR A 123 19.69 -3.18 8.59
C TYR A 123 19.95 -3.16 10.09
N GLU A 124 20.78 -4.12 10.53
CA GLU A 124 21.32 -4.21 11.88
C GLU A 124 22.83 -4.33 11.78
N GLN A 125 23.56 -3.50 12.52
CA GLN A 125 25.02 -3.46 12.52
C GLN A 125 25.62 -3.41 11.09
N GLY A 126 24.97 -2.62 10.20
CA GLY A 126 25.37 -2.46 8.81
C GLY A 126 25.12 -3.67 7.91
N ARG A 127 24.33 -4.67 8.33
CA ARG A 127 24.02 -5.89 7.57
C ARG A 127 22.55 -5.96 7.22
N LEU A 128 22.23 -6.33 5.98
CA LEU A 128 20.84 -6.55 5.57
C LEU A 128 20.26 -7.76 6.29
N VAL A 129 19.29 -7.50 7.17
CA VAL A 129 18.57 -8.53 7.94
C VAL A 129 17.28 -8.94 7.24
N ARG A 130 16.50 -7.96 6.76
CA ARG A 130 15.16 -8.22 6.22
C ARG A 130 14.79 -7.25 5.10
N ALA A 131 13.98 -7.74 4.16
CA ALA A 131 13.38 -6.96 3.09
C ALA A 131 11.89 -7.33 2.95
N VAL A 132 10.99 -6.35 3.09
CA VAL A 132 9.55 -6.54 3.12
C VAL A 132 8.86 -5.64 2.10
N THR A 133 7.98 -6.20 1.25
CA THR A 133 7.18 -5.41 0.31
C THR A 133 6.16 -4.57 1.07
N ARG A 134 5.68 -3.46 0.47
CA ARG A 134 4.67 -2.61 1.11
C ARG A 134 3.43 -3.36 1.57
N GLY A 135 2.97 -4.36 0.79
CA GLY A 135 1.73 -5.06 1.08
C GLY A 135 0.53 -4.12 1.16
N ASP A 136 -0.22 -4.19 2.25
CA ASP A 136 -1.35 -3.29 2.54
C ASP A 136 -0.95 -2.00 3.29
N GLY A 137 0.33 -1.87 3.61
CA GLY A 137 0.91 -0.75 4.37
C GLY A 137 1.11 -1.05 5.86
N GLU A 138 0.44 -2.04 6.43
CA GLU A 138 0.64 -2.53 7.80
C GLU A 138 1.50 -3.80 7.82
N GLN A 139 1.35 -4.66 6.79
CA GLN A 139 2.14 -5.89 6.63
C GLN A 139 2.44 -6.16 5.15
N GLY A 140 3.56 -6.82 4.88
CA GLY A 140 4.00 -7.17 3.54
C GLY A 140 4.64 -8.54 3.45
N ASP A 141 5.01 -8.96 2.23
CA ASP A 141 5.69 -10.22 1.97
C ASP A 141 7.18 -10.08 2.28
N ASP A 142 7.74 -11.01 3.07
CA ASP A 142 9.19 -11.13 3.24
C ASP A 142 9.82 -11.67 1.96
N VAL A 143 10.54 -10.80 1.27
CA VAL A 143 11.24 -11.09 0.01
C VAL A 143 12.75 -11.01 0.14
N THR A 144 13.28 -11.17 1.36
CA THR A 144 14.70 -11.02 1.68
C THR A 144 15.60 -11.85 0.77
N ALA A 145 15.25 -13.11 0.52
CA ALA A 145 16.03 -13.99 -0.36
C ALA A 145 16.11 -13.44 -1.80
N ASN A 146 15.03 -12.87 -2.31
CA ASN A 146 14.98 -12.27 -3.63
C ASN A 146 15.76 -10.94 -3.68
N VAL A 147 15.60 -10.09 -2.66
CA VAL A 147 16.30 -8.81 -2.57
C VAL A 147 17.81 -8.98 -2.48
N ARG A 148 18.31 -10.01 -1.81
CA ARG A 148 19.75 -10.32 -1.76
C ARG A 148 20.36 -10.51 -3.16
N THR A 149 19.58 -10.88 -4.17
CA THR A 149 20.04 -11.01 -5.56
C THR A 149 20.18 -9.67 -6.28
N ILE A 150 19.59 -8.58 -5.76
CA ILE A 150 19.61 -7.25 -6.38
C ILE A 150 20.94 -6.56 -6.05
N ARG A 151 21.76 -6.38 -7.06
CA ARG A 151 23.15 -5.92 -6.88
C ARG A 151 23.28 -4.46 -6.43
N ALA A 152 22.30 -3.62 -6.74
CA ALA A 152 22.21 -2.23 -6.29
C ALA A 152 21.94 -2.10 -4.78
N ILE A 153 21.54 -3.18 -4.09
CA ILE A 153 21.31 -3.18 -2.64
C ILE A 153 22.51 -3.77 -1.94
N PRO A 154 23.21 -3.01 -1.08
CA PRO A 154 24.36 -3.51 -0.33
C PRO A 154 23.90 -4.55 0.71
N LEU A 155 24.54 -5.70 0.77
CA LEU A 155 24.27 -6.71 1.81
C LEU A 155 24.98 -6.39 3.12
N VAL A 156 26.14 -5.73 3.01
CA VAL A 156 26.94 -5.22 4.11
C VAL A 156 27.37 -3.80 3.74
N LEU A 157 27.14 -2.88 4.65
CA LEU A 157 27.50 -1.47 4.44
C LEU A 157 29.00 -1.24 4.67
N PRO A 158 29.63 -0.37 3.88
CA PRO A 158 31.00 0.05 4.13
C PRO A 158 31.07 1.03 5.31
N GLY A 159 32.18 1.04 6.05
CA GLY A 159 32.39 1.97 7.15
C GLY A 159 31.62 1.64 8.41
N THR A 160 31.41 2.63 9.27
CA THR A 160 30.76 2.51 10.58
C THR A 160 29.87 3.71 10.92
N ASP A 161 29.68 4.67 9.99
CA ASP A 161 28.99 5.94 10.23
C ASP A 161 27.46 5.85 10.02
N TYR A 162 26.89 4.69 10.27
CA TYR A 162 25.46 4.41 10.15
C TYR A 162 24.87 4.03 11.53
N PRO A 163 23.56 4.24 11.74
CA PRO A 163 22.88 3.79 12.96
C PRO A 163 23.00 2.26 13.15
N GLU A 164 23.03 1.81 14.39
CA GLU A 164 23.14 0.38 14.73
C GLU A 164 21.96 -0.42 14.13
N GLU A 165 20.75 0.14 14.19
CA GLU A 165 19.53 -0.40 13.58
C GLU A 165 18.77 0.71 12.86
N PHE A 166 18.33 0.45 11.61
CA PHE A 166 17.49 1.37 10.84
C PHE A 166 16.71 0.64 9.75
N GLU A 167 15.62 1.26 9.29
CA GLU A 167 14.94 0.92 8.05
C GLU A 167 15.28 1.94 6.96
N ILE A 168 15.50 1.48 5.74
CA ILE A 168 15.56 2.33 4.56
C ILE A 168 14.55 1.85 3.53
N ARG A 169 13.77 2.78 3.02
CA ARG A 169 12.73 2.50 2.01
C ARG A 169 13.16 2.94 0.64
N GLY A 170 12.78 2.15 -0.33
CA GLY A 170 13.10 2.40 -1.74
C GLY A 170 12.06 1.84 -2.67
N GLU A 171 12.36 1.99 -3.96
CA GLU A 171 11.57 1.42 -5.04
C GLU A 171 12.43 0.41 -5.80
N ILE A 172 11.93 -0.83 -5.94
CA ILE A 172 12.55 -1.84 -6.80
C ILE A 172 12.03 -1.65 -8.21
N LEU A 173 12.93 -1.61 -9.16
CA LEU A 173 12.69 -1.19 -10.53
C LEU A 173 13.23 -2.21 -11.54
N MET A 174 12.68 -2.18 -12.73
CA MET A 174 13.27 -2.85 -13.90
C MET A 174 13.75 -1.78 -14.88
N PRO A 175 15.06 -1.69 -15.15
CA PRO A 175 15.59 -0.77 -16.15
C PRO A 175 14.99 -1.03 -17.55
N TRP A 176 14.74 0.04 -18.34
CA TRP A 176 14.16 -0.06 -19.67
C TRP A 176 14.88 -1.06 -20.57
N LYS A 177 16.23 -1.03 -20.57
CA LYS A 177 17.05 -1.96 -21.35
C LYS A 177 16.81 -3.43 -20.99
N VAL A 178 16.61 -3.72 -19.70
CA VAL A 178 16.33 -5.09 -19.22
C VAL A 178 14.91 -5.50 -19.61
N PHE A 179 13.95 -4.59 -19.46
CA PHE A 179 12.55 -4.82 -19.86
C PHE A 179 12.42 -5.15 -21.34
N GLU A 180 13.07 -4.39 -22.21
CA GLU A 180 13.09 -4.62 -23.66
C GLU A 180 13.73 -5.98 -24.01
N GLN A 181 14.85 -6.32 -23.37
CA GLN A 181 15.49 -7.64 -23.58
C GLN A 181 14.57 -8.78 -23.16
N LEU A 182 13.93 -8.70 -22.00
CA LEU A 182 12.99 -9.70 -21.53
C LEU A 182 11.80 -9.88 -22.47
N ASN A 183 11.23 -8.79 -22.96
CA ASN A 183 10.12 -8.85 -23.90
C ASN A 183 10.55 -9.43 -25.26
N ALA A 184 11.75 -9.13 -25.74
CA ALA A 184 12.29 -9.74 -26.95
C ALA A 184 12.54 -11.27 -26.78
N GLU A 185 12.96 -11.72 -25.59
CA GLU A 185 13.09 -13.14 -25.27
C GLU A 185 11.71 -13.83 -25.24
N ARG A 186 10.70 -13.21 -24.63
CA ARG A 186 9.34 -13.74 -24.54
C ARG A 186 8.65 -13.80 -25.89
N GLU A 187 8.84 -12.79 -26.73
CA GLU A 187 8.33 -12.78 -28.11
C GLU A 187 8.89 -13.96 -28.92
N LYS A 188 10.19 -14.23 -28.81
CA LYS A 188 10.82 -15.40 -29.45
C LYS A 188 10.31 -16.74 -28.91
N ALA A 189 9.89 -16.77 -27.66
CA ALA A 189 9.32 -17.94 -26.99
C ALA A 189 7.79 -18.06 -27.18
N GLU A 190 7.17 -17.15 -27.93
CA GLU A 190 5.70 -17.04 -28.11
C GLU A 190 4.94 -16.89 -26.78
N GLU A 191 5.57 -16.28 -25.77
CA GLU A 191 4.96 -16.01 -24.48
C GLU A 191 4.32 -14.60 -24.43
N PRO A 192 3.29 -14.37 -23.58
CA PRO A 192 2.70 -13.05 -23.40
C PRO A 192 3.74 -12.04 -22.91
N LEU A 193 3.81 -10.87 -23.54
CA LEU A 193 4.75 -9.82 -23.16
C LEU A 193 4.39 -9.19 -21.81
N PHE A 194 5.40 -8.69 -21.10
CA PHE A 194 5.16 -7.83 -19.94
C PHE A 194 4.57 -6.49 -20.39
N ALA A 195 3.58 -6.02 -19.67
CA ALA A 195 2.85 -4.80 -20.04
C ALA A 195 3.67 -3.51 -19.83
N ASN A 196 4.47 -3.44 -18.76
CA ASN A 196 5.34 -2.32 -18.43
C ASN A 196 6.45 -2.75 -17.45
N PRO A 197 7.50 -1.92 -17.25
CA PRO A 197 8.60 -2.23 -16.34
C PRO A 197 8.16 -2.47 -14.89
N ARG A 198 7.17 -1.72 -14.38
CA ARG A 198 6.63 -1.89 -13.02
C ARG A 198 6.03 -3.27 -12.80
N ASN A 199 5.16 -3.72 -13.71
CA ASN A 199 4.54 -5.04 -13.61
C ASN A 199 5.59 -6.15 -13.75
N ALA A 200 6.58 -5.98 -14.63
CA ALA A 200 7.69 -6.90 -14.80
C ALA A 200 8.57 -6.97 -13.54
N ALA A 201 8.87 -5.83 -12.90
CA ALA A 201 9.61 -5.78 -11.64
C ALA A 201 8.83 -6.45 -10.50
N SER A 202 7.54 -6.13 -10.35
CA SER A 202 6.69 -6.69 -9.31
C SER A 202 6.54 -8.21 -9.43
N GLY A 203 6.23 -8.70 -10.64
CA GLY A 203 6.13 -10.14 -10.90
C GLY A 203 7.45 -10.88 -10.74
N THR A 204 8.58 -10.21 -11.02
CA THR A 204 9.91 -10.77 -10.81
C THR A 204 10.25 -10.85 -9.33
N LEU A 205 10.09 -9.76 -8.57
CA LEU A 205 10.42 -9.73 -7.14
C LEU A 205 9.58 -10.72 -6.33
N LYS A 206 8.36 -11.01 -6.75
CA LYS A 206 7.46 -11.99 -6.14
C LYS A 206 7.58 -13.39 -6.74
N SER A 207 8.64 -13.68 -7.48
CA SER A 207 8.94 -15.03 -7.93
C SER A 207 9.38 -15.91 -6.75
N LEU A 208 8.92 -17.16 -6.72
CA LEU A 208 9.38 -18.15 -5.75
C LEU A 208 10.77 -18.71 -6.07
N ASP A 209 11.34 -18.33 -7.22
CA ASP A 209 12.67 -18.73 -7.66
C ASP A 209 13.64 -17.54 -7.61
N PRO A 210 14.50 -17.43 -6.58
CA PRO A 210 15.50 -16.36 -6.47
C PRO A 210 16.53 -16.36 -7.62
N LYS A 211 16.79 -17.52 -8.26
CA LYS A 211 17.70 -17.60 -9.42
C LYS A 211 17.10 -16.86 -10.63
N LEU A 212 15.78 -16.96 -10.81
CA LEU A 212 15.08 -16.19 -11.84
C LEU A 212 15.15 -14.68 -11.54
N VAL A 213 15.00 -14.29 -10.27
CA VAL A 213 15.14 -12.88 -9.86
C VAL A 213 16.54 -12.35 -10.18
N ALA A 214 17.58 -13.09 -9.82
CA ALA A 214 18.98 -12.75 -10.13
C ALA A 214 19.21 -12.55 -11.63
N LYS A 215 18.66 -13.44 -12.47
CA LYS A 215 18.78 -13.37 -13.94
C LYS A 215 18.14 -12.11 -14.53
N ARG A 216 17.04 -11.61 -13.91
CA ARG A 216 16.27 -10.46 -14.42
C ARG A 216 16.80 -9.08 -14.01
N LYS A 217 17.93 -9.01 -13.32
CA LYS A 217 18.73 -7.80 -13.07
C LYS A 217 17.89 -6.58 -12.63
N LEU A 218 17.10 -6.73 -11.56
CA LEU A 218 16.36 -5.61 -10.96
C LEU A 218 17.33 -4.57 -10.41
N ASP A 219 16.88 -3.31 -10.35
CA ASP A 219 17.56 -2.17 -9.76
C ASP A 219 16.77 -1.61 -8.58
N ALA A 220 17.35 -0.71 -7.77
CA ALA A 220 16.69 -0.12 -6.62
C ALA A 220 17.19 1.30 -6.37
N TYR A 221 16.26 2.21 -6.02
CA TYR A 221 16.58 3.56 -5.56
C TYR A 221 15.95 3.79 -4.20
N MET A 222 16.75 4.22 -3.23
CA MET A 222 16.29 4.51 -1.87
C MET A 222 15.79 5.95 -1.78
N TYR A 223 14.70 6.16 -1.00
CA TYR A 223 14.05 7.45 -0.92
C TYR A 223 13.59 7.85 0.50
N TYR A 224 13.79 7.01 1.53
CA TYR A 224 13.41 7.37 2.90
C TYR A 224 14.14 6.55 3.95
N LEU A 225 14.87 7.24 4.83
CA LEU A 225 15.57 6.65 5.98
C LEU A 225 14.71 6.79 7.25
N LEU A 226 14.58 5.72 8.00
CA LEU A 226 13.77 5.61 9.22
C LEU A 226 14.57 4.93 10.32
N GLY A 227 14.46 5.42 11.53
CA GLY A 227 15.12 4.88 12.72
C GLY A 227 15.06 5.86 13.87
N ASP A 228 15.36 5.39 15.07
CA ASP A 228 15.33 6.22 16.26
C ASP A 228 16.53 7.20 16.31
N ASN A 229 17.64 6.80 15.68
CA ASN A 229 18.91 7.54 15.66
C ASN A 229 19.35 7.90 14.24
N VAL A 230 18.44 8.45 13.40
CA VAL A 230 18.84 8.96 12.09
C VAL A 230 19.84 10.12 12.25
N PRO A 231 20.90 10.21 11.40
CA PRO A 231 22.03 11.10 11.67
C PRO A 231 21.68 12.59 11.57
N ASN A 232 20.65 12.97 10.81
CA ASN A 232 20.30 14.37 10.55
C ASN A 232 18.81 14.64 10.76
N ASP A 233 18.45 15.88 11.10
CA ASP A 233 17.06 16.35 11.05
C ASP A 233 16.56 16.51 9.60
N GLY A 234 17.48 16.71 8.64
CA GLY A 234 17.13 16.87 7.22
C GLY A 234 16.96 15.55 6.50
N HIS A 235 15.81 15.38 5.84
CA HIS A 235 15.54 14.22 5.00
C HIS A 235 16.54 14.10 3.82
N TYR A 236 16.84 15.21 3.16
CA TYR A 236 17.83 15.29 2.09
C TYR A 236 19.21 14.85 2.59
N GLU A 237 19.65 15.38 3.73
CA GLU A 237 20.94 15.07 4.35
C GLU A 237 21.03 13.60 4.77
N ASN A 238 19.91 13.00 5.19
CA ASN A 238 19.84 11.57 5.51
C ASN A 238 19.98 10.69 4.25
N LEU A 239 19.44 11.11 3.11
CA LEU A 239 19.64 10.40 1.85
C LEU A 239 21.08 10.53 1.33
N VAL A 240 21.71 11.70 1.49
CA VAL A 240 23.15 11.90 1.18
C VAL A 240 24.01 11.00 2.08
N ALA A 241 23.68 10.90 3.37
CA ALA A 241 24.36 9.95 4.27
C ALA A 241 24.17 8.50 3.81
N ALA A 242 22.95 8.11 3.44
CA ALA A 242 22.65 6.77 2.94
C ALA A 242 23.45 6.45 1.65
N GLU A 243 23.64 7.43 0.76
CA GLU A 243 24.49 7.29 -0.42
C GLU A 243 25.94 6.96 -0.03
N SER A 244 26.49 7.64 0.98
CA SER A 244 27.84 7.35 1.48
C SER A 244 27.97 5.96 2.11
N TRP A 245 26.86 5.35 2.56
CA TRP A 245 26.81 3.96 3.05
C TRP A 245 26.65 2.92 1.94
N GLY A 246 26.62 3.36 0.68
CA GLY A 246 26.56 2.49 -0.48
C GLY A 246 25.16 2.25 -1.04
N PHE A 247 24.16 2.98 -0.61
CA PHE A 247 22.84 2.94 -1.23
C PHE A 247 22.78 3.80 -2.48
N LYS A 248 21.99 3.35 -3.44
CA LYS A 248 21.67 4.15 -4.62
C LYS A 248 20.48 5.05 -4.31
N VAL A 249 20.70 6.35 -4.37
CA VAL A 249 19.66 7.37 -4.20
C VAL A 249 19.43 8.14 -5.50
N SER A 250 18.39 8.97 -5.56
CA SER A 250 18.10 9.76 -6.76
C SER A 250 19.17 10.84 -6.98
N GLU A 251 19.87 10.80 -8.10
CA GLU A 251 20.80 11.86 -8.52
C GLU A 251 20.08 13.20 -8.79
N GLY A 252 18.76 13.14 -9.07
CA GLY A 252 17.94 14.32 -9.36
C GLY A 252 17.30 14.95 -8.12
N MET A 253 17.60 14.51 -6.88
CA MET A 253 16.98 15.14 -5.70
C MET A 253 17.52 16.56 -5.47
N HIS A 254 16.63 17.46 -5.01
CA HIS A 254 16.94 18.87 -4.82
C HIS A 254 16.23 19.42 -3.60
N LYS A 255 16.88 20.34 -2.85
CA LYS A 255 16.24 21.12 -1.79
C LYS A 255 15.72 22.44 -2.33
N ALA A 256 14.43 22.68 -2.20
CA ALA A 256 13.77 23.90 -2.61
C ALA A 256 13.35 24.73 -1.38
N ASN A 257 13.60 26.03 -1.44
CA ASN A 257 13.23 27.01 -0.42
C ASN A 257 11.99 27.84 -0.80
N SER A 258 11.48 27.66 -2.00
CA SER A 258 10.36 28.42 -2.52
C SER A 258 9.50 27.57 -3.47
N LEU A 259 8.26 28.02 -3.72
CA LEU A 259 7.39 27.43 -4.73
C LEU A 259 7.97 27.54 -6.14
N GLU A 260 8.68 28.63 -6.44
CA GLU A 260 9.32 28.82 -7.74
C GLU A 260 10.39 27.75 -8.01
N GLU A 261 11.23 27.44 -7.03
CA GLU A 261 12.23 26.36 -7.13
C GLU A 261 11.56 24.98 -7.31
N ILE A 262 10.43 24.74 -6.62
CA ILE A 262 9.65 23.50 -6.79
C ILE A 262 9.12 23.41 -8.23
N TYR A 263 8.55 24.49 -8.78
CA TYR A 263 8.02 24.50 -10.13
C TYR A 263 9.13 24.33 -11.18
N ASN A 264 10.29 24.95 -10.97
CA ASN A 264 11.46 24.78 -11.85
C ASN A 264 11.90 23.30 -11.87
N PHE A 265 11.90 22.64 -10.72
CA PHE A 265 12.22 21.21 -10.62
C PHE A 265 11.18 20.35 -11.36
N ILE A 266 9.90 20.60 -11.15
CA ILE A 266 8.79 19.90 -11.85
C ILE A 266 8.93 20.06 -13.36
N ASN A 267 9.09 21.29 -13.85
CA ASN A 267 9.17 21.60 -15.28
C ASN A 267 10.40 21.00 -15.94
N HIS A 268 11.53 20.99 -15.24
CA HIS A 268 12.75 20.32 -15.72
C HIS A 268 12.51 18.81 -15.94
N TRP A 269 11.98 18.13 -14.93
CA TRP A 269 11.82 16.68 -14.99
C TRP A 269 10.61 16.21 -15.81
N ASP A 270 9.63 17.06 -16.07
CA ASP A 270 8.55 16.70 -17.01
C ASP A 270 9.10 16.36 -18.41
N SER A 271 10.21 16.99 -18.81
CA SER A 271 10.90 16.71 -20.07
C SER A 271 12.06 15.72 -19.90
N ALA A 272 12.94 15.95 -18.93
CA ALA A 272 14.18 15.19 -18.77
C ALA A 272 13.98 13.71 -18.32
N ARG A 273 12.82 13.38 -17.76
CA ARG A 273 12.49 12.00 -17.31
C ARG A 273 12.55 10.94 -18.41
N HIS A 274 12.37 11.35 -19.67
CA HIS A 274 12.38 10.41 -20.79
C HIS A 274 13.78 9.84 -21.10
N ASP A 275 14.82 10.51 -20.62
CA ASP A 275 16.23 10.07 -20.76
C ASP A 275 16.68 9.17 -19.60
N LEU A 276 15.83 8.99 -18.57
CA LEU A 276 16.17 8.15 -17.42
C LEU A 276 16.20 6.65 -17.78
N PRO A 277 17.13 5.89 -17.19
CA PRO A 277 17.22 4.45 -17.44
C PRO A 277 16.05 3.64 -16.84
N VAL A 278 15.21 4.27 -16.02
CA VAL A 278 14.09 3.66 -15.30
C VAL A 278 12.82 4.50 -15.42
N ALA A 279 11.66 3.87 -15.24
CA ALA A 279 10.37 4.56 -15.32
C ALA A 279 10.14 5.48 -14.12
N THR A 280 9.62 6.68 -14.39
CA THR A 280 9.18 7.66 -13.38
C THR A 280 7.81 8.20 -13.76
N ASP A 281 6.91 8.38 -12.77
CA ASP A 281 5.52 8.78 -13.00
C ASP A 281 5.19 10.17 -12.40
N GLY A 282 6.18 10.84 -11.82
CA GLY A 282 5.99 12.15 -11.18
C GLY A 282 7.17 12.61 -10.34
N ILE A 283 6.86 13.48 -9.42
CA ILE A 283 7.77 14.07 -8.43
C ILE A 283 7.19 13.80 -7.04
N VAL A 284 8.03 13.56 -6.06
CA VAL A 284 7.64 13.55 -4.65
C VAL A 284 8.20 14.79 -3.98
N LEU A 285 7.33 15.52 -3.30
CA LEU A 285 7.66 16.70 -2.50
C LEU A 285 7.52 16.35 -1.04
N LYS A 286 8.58 16.55 -0.24
CA LYS A 286 8.61 16.25 1.19
C LYS A 286 9.16 17.44 1.96
N VAL A 287 8.54 17.82 3.07
CA VAL A 287 9.14 18.78 4.01
C VAL A 287 10.47 18.18 4.51
N ASN A 288 11.57 18.95 4.40
CA ASN A 288 12.91 18.42 4.64
C ASN A 288 13.17 18.09 6.13
N SER A 289 12.77 18.93 7.07
CA SER A 289 12.99 18.68 8.49
C SER A 289 12.10 17.57 9.04
N ILE A 290 12.70 16.53 9.62
CA ILE A 290 11.99 15.39 10.24
C ILE A 290 11.16 15.86 11.43
N ARG A 291 11.63 16.84 12.22
CA ARG A 291 10.86 17.45 13.32
C ARG A 291 9.60 18.12 12.79
N GLN A 292 9.71 18.86 11.68
CA GLN A 292 8.53 19.47 11.03
C GLN A 292 7.59 18.43 10.44
N GLN A 293 8.10 17.33 9.87
CA GLN A 293 7.28 16.20 9.44
C GLN A 293 6.47 15.60 10.58
N GLN A 294 7.10 15.39 11.74
CA GLN A 294 6.42 14.90 12.96
C GLN A 294 5.36 15.88 13.47
N GLN A 295 5.64 17.20 13.43
CA GLN A 295 4.69 18.24 13.80
C GLN A 295 3.45 18.24 12.90
N LEU A 296 3.62 18.14 11.59
CA LEU A 296 2.56 18.08 10.58
C LEU A 296 1.73 16.81 10.69
N GLY A 297 2.39 15.68 10.98
CA GLY A 297 1.76 14.39 11.20
C GLY A 297 1.11 13.80 9.95
N PHE A 298 0.06 13.00 10.18
CA PHE A 298 -0.56 12.14 9.17
C PHE A 298 -2.09 12.34 9.15
N THR A 299 -2.69 12.03 8.01
CA THR A 299 -4.12 11.71 7.89
C THR A 299 -4.28 10.19 8.04
N ALA A 300 -5.51 9.68 8.02
CA ALA A 300 -5.76 8.23 8.00
C ALA A 300 -5.17 7.50 6.77
N LYS A 301 -4.79 8.23 5.71
CA LYS A 301 -4.38 7.62 4.43
C LYS A 301 -2.99 8.07 3.96
N SER A 302 -2.54 9.26 4.35
CA SER A 302 -1.32 9.87 3.82
C SER A 302 -0.65 10.82 4.82
N PRO A 303 0.67 11.04 4.72
CA PRO A 303 1.34 12.08 5.47
C PRO A 303 0.87 13.48 5.01
N ARG A 304 0.82 14.45 5.93
CA ARG A 304 0.53 15.86 5.60
C ARG A 304 1.74 16.59 5.05
N TRP A 305 2.93 16.12 5.40
CA TRP A 305 4.22 16.69 5.06
C TRP A 305 4.78 16.25 3.70
N ALA A 306 4.06 15.38 2.97
CA ALA A 306 4.49 14.94 1.65
C ALA A 306 3.31 14.78 0.70
N ILE A 307 3.57 15.10 -0.57
CA ILE A 307 2.65 14.87 -1.70
C ILE A 307 3.39 14.31 -2.90
N ALA A 308 2.65 13.68 -3.78
CA ALA A 308 3.13 13.26 -5.09
C ALA A 308 2.53 14.16 -6.18
N TYR A 309 3.38 14.86 -6.93
CA TYR A 309 2.97 15.52 -8.16
C TYR A 309 3.07 14.52 -9.31
N LYS A 310 1.97 14.28 -10.00
CA LYS A 310 1.89 13.41 -11.17
C LYS A 310 2.08 14.22 -12.44
N PHE A 311 3.02 13.80 -13.30
CA PHE A 311 3.15 14.39 -14.61
C PHE A 311 1.86 14.26 -15.42
N LYS A 312 1.68 15.13 -16.40
CA LYS A 312 0.54 15.01 -17.30
C LYS A 312 0.57 13.65 -17.98
N ALA A 313 -0.57 12.95 -17.89
CA ALA A 313 -0.71 11.66 -18.53
C ALA A 313 -0.61 11.83 -20.06
N GLU A 314 0.06 10.88 -20.70
CA GLU A 314 0.02 10.77 -22.16
C GLU A 314 -1.43 10.63 -22.63
N ARG A 315 -1.78 11.36 -23.69
CA ARG A 315 -3.10 11.34 -24.29
C ARG A 315 -3.01 10.81 -25.71
N VAL A 316 -3.83 9.81 -26.00
CA VAL A 316 -3.95 9.25 -27.35
C VAL A 316 -5.38 9.33 -27.83
N CYS A 317 -5.56 9.39 -29.15
CA CYS A 317 -6.87 9.37 -29.80
C CYS A 317 -7.12 7.98 -30.40
N THR A 318 -8.33 7.44 -30.19
CA THR A 318 -8.73 6.15 -30.75
C THR A 318 -10.24 6.12 -30.95
N ARG A 319 -10.74 5.19 -31.80
CA ARG A 319 -12.16 5.07 -32.12
C ARG A 319 -12.91 4.28 -31.03
N LEU A 320 -14.05 4.81 -30.58
CA LEU A 320 -15.02 4.13 -29.73
C LEU A 320 -15.86 3.16 -30.57
N ASN A 321 -15.72 1.86 -30.30
CA ASN A 321 -16.46 0.82 -31.05
C ASN A 321 -17.81 0.52 -30.41
N ASP A 322 -17.87 0.44 -29.07
CA ASP A 322 -19.06 0.08 -28.30
C ASP A 322 -18.94 0.50 -26.84
N VAL A 323 -20.05 0.50 -26.10
CA VAL A 323 -20.10 0.70 -24.64
C VAL A 323 -20.80 -0.48 -23.99
N THR A 324 -20.07 -1.18 -23.13
CA THR A 324 -20.61 -2.25 -22.29
C THR A 324 -20.80 -1.81 -20.86
N PHE A 325 -21.65 -2.51 -20.11
CA PHE A 325 -21.99 -2.14 -18.73
C PHE A 325 -21.61 -3.28 -17.79
N GLN A 326 -20.91 -2.94 -16.73
CA GLN A 326 -20.43 -3.88 -15.71
C GLN A 326 -21.11 -3.62 -14.38
N VAL A 327 -21.53 -4.70 -13.69
CA VAL A 327 -22.13 -4.61 -12.37
C VAL A 327 -21.09 -4.91 -11.31
N GLY A 328 -20.86 -3.95 -10.42
CA GLY A 328 -19.95 -4.09 -9.29
C GLY A 328 -20.57 -4.81 -8.09
N ARG A 329 -19.76 -5.08 -7.09
CA ARG A 329 -20.11 -5.74 -5.81
C ARG A 329 -21.32 -5.09 -5.09
N THR A 330 -21.44 -3.77 -5.18
CA THR A 330 -22.52 -3.00 -4.55
C THR A 330 -23.75 -2.84 -5.44
N GLY A 331 -23.77 -3.49 -6.60
CA GLY A 331 -24.80 -3.31 -7.62
C GLY A 331 -24.59 -2.10 -8.53
N ALA A 332 -23.59 -1.27 -8.28
CA ALA A 332 -23.28 -0.11 -9.14
C ALA A 332 -23.00 -0.57 -10.56
N VAL A 333 -23.66 0.07 -11.53
CA VAL A 333 -23.51 -0.21 -12.96
C VAL A 333 -22.55 0.80 -13.57
N THR A 334 -21.39 0.34 -14.01
CA THR A 334 -20.33 1.16 -14.57
C THR A 334 -20.26 0.96 -16.08
N PRO A 335 -20.40 2.01 -16.90
CA PRO A 335 -20.21 1.94 -18.33
C PRO A 335 -18.71 1.85 -18.66
N VAL A 336 -18.36 1.00 -19.62
CA VAL A 336 -16.99 0.75 -20.09
C VAL A 336 -16.94 0.91 -21.59
N ALA A 337 -16.14 1.85 -22.08
CA ALA A 337 -15.87 2.03 -23.48
C ALA A 337 -14.99 0.88 -24.01
N ASN A 338 -15.40 0.25 -25.09
CA ASN A 338 -14.60 -0.67 -25.89
C ASN A 338 -14.10 0.09 -27.13
N MET A 339 -12.79 0.11 -27.33
CA MET A 339 -12.15 0.98 -28.32
C MET A 339 -11.27 0.18 -29.26
N GLU A 340 -10.91 0.74 -30.39
CA GLU A 340 -9.82 0.21 -31.18
C GLU A 340 -8.53 0.18 -30.33
N PRO A 341 -7.74 -0.90 -30.45
CA PRO A 341 -6.51 -1.03 -29.68
C PRO A 341 -5.55 0.11 -29.98
N VAL A 342 -5.10 0.81 -28.95
CA VAL A 342 -4.13 1.92 -29.08
C VAL A 342 -3.02 1.75 -28.05
N LEU A 343 -1.79 2.07 -28.46
CA LEU A 343 -0.64 2.09 -27.54
C LEU A 343 -0.71 3.36 -26.69
N LEU A 344 -0.67 3.21 -25.36
CA LEU A 344 -0.72 4.30 -24.39
C LEU A 344 0.16 3.96 -23.19
N ALA A 345 1.18 4.77 -22.93
CA ALA A 345 2.16 4.56 -21.87
C ALA A 345 2.67 3.12 -21.84
N GLY A 346 3.21 2.64 -22.97
CA GLY A 346 3.83 1.33 -23.12
C GLY A 346 2.89 0.12 -23.10
N THR A 347 1.56 0.31 -23.02
CA THR A 347 0.59 -0.80 -23.05
C THR A 347 -0.49 -0.60 -24.10
N THR A 348 -0.97 -1.69 -24.67
CA THR A 348 -2.12 -1.65 -25.59
C THR A 348 -3.42 -1.58 -24.81
N VAL A 349 -4.10 -0.44 -24.93
CA VAL A 349 -5.39 -0.16 -24.29
C VAL A 349 -6.52 -0.45 -25.29
N LYS A 350 -7.52 -1.22 -24.85
CA LYS A 350 -8.73 -1.59 -25.62
C LYS A 350 -10.02 -1.17 -24.90
N ARG A 351 -9.93 -0.84 -23.61
CA ARG A 351 -11.08 -0.52 -22.76
C ARG A 351 -10.75 0.65 -21.84
N ALA A 352 -11.73 1.53 -21.60
CA ALA A 352 -11.61 2.66 -20.69
C ALA A 352 -12.91 2.87 -19.90
N THR A 353 -12.79 3.38 -18.67
CA THR A 353 -13.99 3.69 -17.88
C THR A 353 -14.68 4.94 -18.36
N LEU A 354 -16.03 4.95 -18.26
CA LEU A 354 -16.92 6.07 -18.52
C LEU A 354 -17.63 6.55 -17.25
N ASN A 355 -17.21 6.09 -16.09
CA ASN A 355 -17.71 6.43 -14.76
C ASN A 355 -19.22 6.18 -14.56
N ASN A 356 -20.11 6.99 -15.17
CA ASN A 356 -21.56 6.94 -15.03
C ASN A 356 -22.27 7.60 -16.23
N GLU A 357 -23.62 7.62 -16.20
CA GLU A 357 -24.45 8.22 -17.24
C GLU A 357 -24.19 9.73 -17.41
N ASP A 358 -24.06 10.45 -16.29
CA ASP A 358 -23.86 11.92 -16.33
C ASP A 358 -22.54 12.27 -17.03
N PHE A 359 -21.50 11.45 -16.84
CA PHE A 359 -20.23 11.61 -17.52
C PHE A 359 -20.34 11.36 -19.04
N ILE A 360 -21.07 10.32 -19.45
CA ILE A 360 -21.37 10.05 -20.88
C ILE A 360 -22.08 11.24 -21.51
N LYS A 361 -23.09 11.79 -20.83
CA LYS A 361 -23.84 12.95 -21.30
C LYS A 361 -22.99 14.23 -21.36
N SER A 362 -22.10 14.44 -20.37
CA SER A 362 -21.21 15.60 -20.34
C SER A 362 -20.21 15.62 -21.50
N LEU A 363 -19.83 14.44 -21.99
CA LEU A 363 -18.97 14.27 -23.16
C LEU A 363 -19.75 14.29 -24.49
N ASP A 364 -21.07 14.27 -24.44
CA ASP A 364 -21.94 14.07 -25.62
C ASP A 364 -21.44 12.89 -26.48
N LEU A 365 -21.22 11.74 -25.85
CA LEU A 365 -20.50 10.60 -26.44
C LEU A 365 -21.40 9.82 -27.41
N HIS A 366 -20.86 9.56 -28.62
CA HIS A 366 -21.53 8.78 -29.67
C HIS A 366 -20.72 7.51 -30.00
N ILE A 367 -21.39 6.41 -30.33
CA ILE A 367 -20.73 5.22 -30.84
C ILE A 367 -20.07 5.54 -32.19
N GLY A 368 -18.78 5.24 -32.31
CA GLY A 368 -17.97 5.55 -33.49
C GLY A 368 -17.17 6.87 -33.39
N ASP A 369 -17.33 7.63 -32.30
CA ASP A 369 -16.51 8.82 -32.03
C ASP A 369 -15.03 8.48 -31.93
N ASN A 370 -14.19 9.43 -32.35
CA ASN A 370 -12.79 9.46 -31.96
C ASN A 370 -12.68 10.06 -30.55
N VAL A 371 -12.17 9.28 -29.61
CA VAL A 371 -12.10 9.64 -28.20
C VAL A 371 -10.67 9.79 -27.72
N PHE A 372 -10.43 10.78 -26.87
CA PHE A 372 -9.16 10.97 -26.20
C PHE A 372 -9.10 10.12 -24.94
N VAL A 373 -8.05 9.32 -24.83
CA VAL A 373 -7.83 8.38 -23.73
C VAL A 373 -6.56 8.73 -22.98
N GLU A 374 -6.65 8.73 -21.65
CA GLU A 374 -5.54 8.88 -20.72
C GLU A 374 -5.55 7.74 -19.71
N LYS A 375 -4.40 7.44 -19.11
CA LYS A 375 -4.36 6.57 -17.92
C LYS A 375 -4.42 7.39 -16.65
N GLY A 376 -5.53 7.30 -15.93
CA GLY A 376 -5.66 7.88 -14.59
C GLY A 376 -4.69 7.22 -13.62
N GLY A 377 -3.76 8.03 -13.04
CA GLY A 377 -2.69 7.51 -12.17
C GLY A 377 -1.77 6.49 -12.87
N GLU A 378 -1.65 6.60 -14.21
CA GLU A 378 -0.87 5.73 -15.10
C GLU A 378 -1.31 4.25 -15.14
N ILE A 379 -2.44 3.90 -14.53
CA ILE A 379 -2.91 2.53 -14.41
C ILE A 379 -4.24 2.31 -15.13
N ILE A 380 -5.27 3.12 -14.79
CA ILE A 380 -6.65 2.89 -15.27
C ILE A 380 -6.96 3.79 -16.46
N PRO A 381 -7.22 3.23 -17.67
CA PRO A 381 -7.63 4.01 -18.81
C PRO A 381 -9.00 4.68 -18.59
N LYS A 382 -9.09 5.97 -18.90
CA LYS A 382 -10.33 6.74 -18.86
C LYS A 382 -10.46 7.59 -20.14
N ILE A 383 -11.67 7.78 -20.63
CA ILE A 383 -11.95 8.75 -21.67
C ILE A 383 -11.97 10.14 -21.03
N VAL A 384 -11.34 11.12 -21.67
CA VAL A 384 -11.23 12.50 -21.18
C VAL A 384 -11.80 13.53 -22.15
N GLY A 385 -12.22 13.11 -23.35
CA GLY A 385 -12.81 13.99 -24.34
C GLY A 385 -13.14 13.27 -25.64
N VAL A 386 -13.81 13.99 -26.52
CA VAL A 386 -14.20 13.56 -27.86
C VAL A 386 -13.63 14.52 -28.88
N ASP A 387 -13.11 14.02 -29.99
CA ASP A 387 -12.76 14.81 -31.14
C ASP A 387 -14.01 15.06 -32.02
N VAL A 388 -14.78 16.08 -31.64
CA VAL A 388 -16.01 16.43 -32.30
C VAL A 388 -15.76 16.89 -33.77
N SER A 389 -14.55 17.36 -34.10
CA SER A 389 -14.21 17.79 -35.45
C SER A 389 -14.21 16.65 -36.47
N GLN A 390 -14.02 15.42 -36.00
CA GLN A 390 -14.01 14.21 -36.83
C GLN A 390 -15.30 13.39 -36.73
N ARG A 391 -16.32 13.87 -36.00
CA ARG A 391 -17.58 13.17 -35.83
C ARG A 391 -18.39 13.12 -37.12
N SER A 392 -18.82 11.91 -37.52
CA SER A 392 -19.79 11.74 -38.58
C SER A 392 -21.20 12.12 -38.10
N PRO A 393 -22.02 12.83 -38.90
CA PRO A 393 -23.38 13.25 -38.51
C PRO A 393 -24.34 12.09 -38.22
N ASP A 394 -24.05 10.91 -38.71
CA ASP A 394 -24.92 9.74 -38.61
C ASP A 394 -24.71 8.92 -37.31
N LEU A 395 -23.71 9.30 -36.48
CA LEU A 395 -23.41 8.57 -35.24
C LEU A 395 -24.52 8.75 -34.22
N GLN A 396 -24.83 7.65 -33.53
CA GLN A 396 -25.87 7.64 -32.51
C GLN A 396 -25.29 7.90 -31.12
N PRO A 397 -25.98 8.72 -30.28
CA PRO A 397 -25.53 8.94 -28.91
C PRO A 397 -25.56 7.64 -28.09
N VAL A 398 -24.60 7.50 -27.20
CA VAL A 398 -24.56 6.38 -26.27
C VAL A 398 -25.76 6.43 -25.35
N GLN A 399 -26.60 5.38 -25.37
CA GLN A 399 -27.74 5.23 -24.48
C GLN A 399 -27.33 4.45 -23.23
N PHE A 400 -27.67 4.98 -22.04
CA PHE A 400 -27.48 4.24 -20.81
C PHE A 400 -28.60 3.19 -20.66
N ILE A 401 -28.25 2.00 -20.15
CA ILE A 401 -29.21 0.88 -20.00
C ILE A 401 -30.18 1.12 -18.83
N THR A 402 -31.39 0.60 -18.95
CA THR A 402 -32.42 0.69 -17.92
C THR A 402 -32.58 -0.60 -17.11
N THR A 403 -32.01 -1.70 -17.60
CA THR A 403 -32.06 -3.02 -16.97
C THR A 403 -30.66 -3.57 -16.73
N CYS A 404 -30.49 -4.34 -15.67
CA CYS A 404 -29.23 -4.97 -15.31
C CYS A 404 -28.80 -5.95 -16.40
N PRO A 405 -27.59 -5.85 -16.94
CA PRO A 405 -27.12 -6.73 -18.01
C PRO A 405 -26.89 -8.19 -17.55
N GLU A 406 -26.83 -8.42 -16.26
CA GLU A 406 -26.54 -9.73 -15.67
C GLU A 406 -27.79 -10.49 -15.19
N CYS A 407 -28.78 -9.79 -14.61
CA CYS A 407 -29.94 -10.45 -14.03
C CYS A 407 -31.30 -9.90 -14.54
N GLY A 408 -31.29 -8.90 -15.43
CA GLY A 408 -32.50 -8.33 -16.04
C GLY A 408 -33.33 -7.41 -15.13
N SER A 409 -32.96 -7.22 -13.87
CA SER A 409 -33.70 -6.36 -12.94
C SER A 409 -33.65 -4.90 -13.39
N THR A 410 -34.73 -4.15 -13.21
CA THR A 410 -34.75 -2.70 -13.48
C THR A 410 -33.75 -1.97 -12.60
N LEU A 411 -32.91 -1.15 -13.21
CA LEU A 411 -31.92 -0.34 -12.49
C LEU A 411 -32.59 0.81 -11.75
N VAL A 412 -32.03 1.16 -10.60
CA VAL A 412 -32.48 2.28 -9.77
C VAL A 412 -31.36 3.30 -9.61
N ARG A 413 -31.73 4.57 -9.55
CA ARG A 413 -30.82 5.66 -9.20
C ARG A 413 -31.29 6.30 -7.91
N TYR A 414 -30.44 6.28 -6.89
CA TYR A 414 -30.78 6.88 -5.60
C TYR A 414 -30.61 8.41 -5.63
N ALA A 415 -31.41 9.11 -4.85
CA ALA A 415 -31.33 10.57 -4.76
C ALA A 415 -29.93 11.01 -4.28
N GLY A 416 -29.32 11.94 -5.00
CA GLY A 416 -27.96 12.44 -4.70
C GLY A 416 -26.81 11.55 -5.19
N GLU A 417 -27.09 10.41 -5.85
CA GLU A 417 -26.07 9.53 -6.41
C GLU A 417 -26.00 9.62 -7.93
N ALA A 418 -24.77 9.61 -8.47
CA ALA A 418 -24.54 9.66 -9.92
C ALA A 418 -24.66 8.29 -10.60
N ALA A 419 -24.54 7.19 -9.86
CA ALA A 419 -24.55 5.84 -10.39
C ALA A 419 -25.97 5.24 -10.40
N TYR A 420 -26.22 4.36 -11.39
CA TYR A 420 -27.35 3.43 -11.36
C TYR A 420 -26.94 2.14 -10.66
N TYR A 421 -27.90 1.50 -10.02
CA TYR A 421 -27.70 0.29 -9.24
C TYR A 421 -28.67 -0.83 -9.64
N CYS A 422 -28.17 -2.04 -9.68
CA CYS A 422 -29.01 -3.24 -9.69
C CYS A 422 -29.48 -3.53 -8.27
N PRO A 423 -30.81 -3.48 -7.98
CA PRO A 423 -31.35 -3.69 -6.64
C PRO A 423 -31.40 -5.17 -6.22
N ASN A 424 -31.15 -6.11 -7.14
CA ASN A 424 -31.20 -7.55 -6.90
C ASN A 424 -29.89 -8.05 -6.26
N ASP A 425 -29.68 -7.71 -5.01
CA ASP A 425 -28.42 -7.98 -4.32
C ASP A 425 -28.24 -9.45 -3.91
N THR A 426 -29.32 -10.23 -3.79
CA THR A 426 -29.28 -11.66 -3.44
C THR A 426 -29.30 -12.59 -4.65
N GLY A 427 -29.68 -12.09 -5.84
CA GLY A 427 -29.82 -12.90 -7.05
C GLY A 427 -28.87 -12.51 -8.20
N CYS A 428 -28.24 -11.34 -8.14
CA CYS A 428 -27.35 -10.88 -9.21
C CYS A 428 -25.96 -11.49 -9.07
N PRO A 429 -25.47 -12.30 -10.05
CA PRO A 429 -24.22 -13.05 -9.94
C PRO A 429 -22.98 -12.20 -9.61
N PRO A 430 -22.71 -11.05 -10.26
CA PRO A 430 -21.57 -10.20 -9.91
C PRO A 430 -21.62 -9.67 -8.48
N GLN A 431 -22.81 -9.35 -7.96
CA GLN A 431 -22.93 -8.88 -6.58
C GLN A 431 -22.63 -9.97 -5.58
N ILE A 432 -23.11 -11.19 -5.81
CA ILE A 432 -22.85 -12.36 -4.96
C ILE A 432 -21.34 -12.67 -4.97
N LYS A 433 -20.75 -12.83 -6.16
CA LYS A 433 -19.33 -13.13 -6.32
C LYS A 433 -18.44 -12.05 -5.69
N GLY A 434 -18.74 -10.79 -5.97
CA GLY A 434 -17.97 -9.66 -5.44
C GLY A 434 -18.07 -9.51 -3.91
N ARG A 435 -19.17 -9.91 -3.26
CA ARG A 435 -19.26 -9.97 -1.78
C ARG A 435 -18.39 -11.08 -1.23
N ILE A 436 -18.35 -12.26 -1.88
CA ILE A 436 -17.48 -13.37 -1.47
C ILE A 436 -16.02 -12.97 -1.64
N GLU A 437 -15.65 -12.36 -2.77
CA GLU A 437 -14.29 -11.84 -3.02
C GLU A 437 -13.87 -10.80 -1.98
N HIS A 438 -14.76 -9.89 -1.61
CA HIS A 438 -14.51 -8.93 -0.55
C HIS A 438 -14.30 -9.60 0.81
N PHE A 439 -15.15 -10.57 1.13
CA PHE A 439 -15.10 -11.29 2.40
C PHE A 439 -13.76 -12.04 2.58
N ILE A 440 -13.28 -12.73 1.55
CA ILE A 440 -12.02 -13.48 1.59
C ILE A 440 -10.78 -12.59 1.50
N ALA A 441 -10.93 -11.31 1.13
CA ALA A 441 -9.81 -10.40 0.89
C ALA A 441 -8.87 -10.27 2.11
N ARG A 442 -7.59 -9.94 1.85
CA ARG A 442 -6.53 -9.81 2.86
C ARG A 442 -6.92 -8.89 4.03
N LYS A 443 -7.56 -7.76 3.76
CA LYS A 443 -8.01 -6.79 4.78
C LYS A 443 -9.28 -7.21 5.53
N ALA A 444 -10.00 -8.19 5.00
CA ALA A 444 -11.21 -8.76 5.58
C ALA A 444 -10.87 -10.06 6.33
N MET A 445 -11.36 -11.19 5.90
CA MET A 445 -11.12 -12.49 6.57
C MET A 445 -9.76 -13.12 6.24
N ASN A 446 -9.03 -12.59 5.25
CA ASN A 446 -7.71 -13.07 4.84
C ASN A 446 -7.67 -14.58 4.53
N ILE A 447 -8.64 -15.06 3.75
CA ILE A 447 -8.69 -16.47 3.35
C ILE A 447 -7.82 -16.67 2.11
N ASP A 448 -6.63 -17.20 2.31
CA ASP A 448 -5.69 -17.47 1.23
C ASP A 448 -6.13 -18.63 0.33
N SER A 449 -5.56 -18.66 -0.87
CA SER A 449 -5.76 -19.71 -1.88
C SER A 449 -7.15 -19.75 -2.55
N ILE A 450 -8.04 -18.78 -2.27
CA ILE A 450 -9.28 -18.55 -2.99
C ILE A 450 -9.17 -17.21 -3.73
N GLY A 451 -9.12 -17.26 -5.07
CA GLY A 451 -9.14 -16.07 -5.92
C GLY A 451 -10.46 -15.90 -6.68
N PRO A 452 -10.62 -14.81 -7.48
CA PRO A 452 -11.84 -14.56 -8.25
C PRO A 452 -12.26 -15.73 -9.17
N GLU A 453 -11.30 -16.39 -9.81
CA GLU A 453 -11.57 -17.56 -10.66
C GLU A 453 -12.14 -18.74 -9.85
N THR A 454 -11.61 -18.96 -8.64
CA THR A 454 -12.11 -20.02 -7.75
C THR A 454 -13.52 -19.67 -7.23
N VAL A 455 -13.77 -18.42 -6.90
CA VAL A 455 -15.10 -17.93 -6.49
C VAL A 455 -16.10 -18.13 -7.63
N ASP A 456 -15.73 -17.79 -8.87
CA ASP A 456 -16.57 -17.99 -10.05
C ASP A 456 -16.87 -19.48 -10.30
N ASP A 457 -15.87 -20.36 -10.19
CA ASP A 457 -16.06 -21.81 -10.31
C ASP A 457 -17.01 -22.36 -9.24
N TYR A 458 -16.80 -21.99 -7.98
CA TYR A 458 -17.66 -22.45 -6.87
C TYR A 458 -19.09 -21.91 -6.99
N PHE A 459 -19.24 -20.67 -7.46
CA PHE A 459 -20.56 -20.08 -7.73
C PHE A 459 -21.27 -20.85 -8.87
N ARG A 460 -20.61 -21.10 -10.01
CA ARG A 460 -21.17 -21.85 -11.14
C ARG A 460 -21.57 -23.27 -10.75
N ARG A 461 -20.77 -23.93 -9.94
CA ARG A 461 -21.03 -25.29 -9.44
C ARG A 461 -22.06 -25.34 -8.31
N GLY A 462 -22.56 -24.17 -7.84
CA GLY A 462 -23.53 -24.09 -6.76
C GLY A 462 -22.99 -24.42 -5.36
N ILE A 463 -21.66 -24.43 -5.19
CA ILE A 463 -21.00 -24.70 -3.92
C ILE A 463 -21.17 -23.51 -2.96
N VAL A 464 -21.06 -22.28 -3.48
CA VAL A 464 -21.24 -21.04 -2.70
C VAL A 464 -22.28 -20.12 -3.32
N ARG A 465 -23.14 -19.54 -2.49
CA ARG A 465 -24.14 -18.51 -2.83
C ARG A 465 -24.03 -17.28 -1.93
N ASN A 466 -23.42 -17.42 -0.76
CA ASN A 466 -23.14 -16.33 0.17
C ASN A 466 -21.87 -16.66 0.98
N VAL A 467 -21.43 -15.70 1.79
CA VAL A 467 -20.17 -15.82 2.54
C VAL A 467 -20.17 -16.92 3.61
N ALA A 468 -21.34 -17.28 4.16
CA ALA A 468 -21.43 -18.35 5.16
C ALA A 468 -21.22 -19.74 4.55
N ASP A 469 -21.55 -19.92 3.26
CA ASP A 469 -21.36 -21.19 2.57
C ASP A 469 -19.87 -21.58 2.45
N LEU A 470 -18.95 -20.61 2.57
CA LEU A 470 -17.51 -20.88 2.59
C LEU A 470 -17.11 -21.83 3.71
N TYR A 471 -17.75 -21.72 4.87
CA TYR A 471 -17.48 -22.54 6.05
C TYR A 471 -18.13 -23.94 5.98
N GLU A 472 -18.95 -24.20 4.96
CA GLU A 472 -19.58 -25.50 4.67
C GLU A 472 -18.85 -26.30 3.58
N ILE A 473 -17.84 -25.69 2.94
CA ILE A 473 -17.09 -26.34 1.87
C ILE A 473 -16.35 -27.58 2.38
N ARG A 474 -16.54 -28.70 1.70
CA ARG A 474 -15.87 -29.96 1.98
C ARG A 474 -14.75 -30.24 0.95
N THR A 475 -13.73 -30.95 1.40
CA THR A 475 -12.57 -31.31 0.56
C THR A 475 -12.98 -31.99 -0.75
N GLU A 476 -14.02 -32.86 -0.70
CA GLU A 476 -14.51 -33.59 -1.87
C GLU A 476 -15.12 -32.66 -2.93
N GLN A 477 -15.74 -31.56 -2.51
CA GLN A 477 -16.32 -30.58 -3.44
C GLN A 477 -15.25 -29.77 -4.19
N ILE A 478 -14.08 -29.57 -3.58
CA ILE A 478 -12.93 -28.88 -4.20
C ILE A 478 -12.17 -29.82 -5.13
N ASN A 479 -12.02 -31.07 -4.73
CA ASN A 479 -11.04 -32.02 -5.26
C ASN A 479 -11.52 -32.76 -6.54
N GLY A 480 -12.81 -32.70 -6.85
CA GLY A 480 -13.50 -33.23 -8.06
C GLY A 480 -12.95 -34.53 -8.68
N ASP A 481 -11.72 -34.51 -9.11
CA ASP A 481 -11.01 -35.59 -9.81
C ASP A 481 -9.79 -36.15 -9.04
N GLY A 482 -9.55 -35.72 -7.82
CA GLY A 482 -8.43 -36.17 -6.99
C GLY A 482 -7.08 -35.47 -7.27
N THR A 483 -6.97 -34.66 -8.30
CA THR A 483 -5.70 -34.04 -8.72
C THR A 483 -5.31 -32.81 -7.90
N ARG A 484 -6.24 -32.18 -7.15
CA ARG A 484 -6.08 -30.92 -6.43
C ARG A 484 -6.02 -31.06 -4.91
N GLN A 485 -5.64 -32.22 -4.37
CA GLN A 485 -5.68 -32.52 -2.93
C GLN A 485 -4.90 -31.51 -2.08
N LYS A 486 -3.67 -31.13 -2.47
CA LYS A 486 -2.86 -30.15 -1.75
C LYS A 486 -3.49 -28.75 -1.72
N SER A 487 -4.09 -28.34 -2.84
CA SER A 487 -4.78 -27.07 -2.96
C SER A 487 -6.06 -27.04 -2.11
N ALA A 488 -6.83 -28.14 -2.11
CA ALA A 488 -8.04 -28.28 -1.31
C ALA A 488 -7.72 -28.18 0.19
N LEU A 489 -6.67 -28.83 0.67
CA LEU A 489 -6.24 -28.76 2.08
C LEU A 489 -5.82 -27.33 2.47
N LYS A 490 -5.12 -26.59 1.60
CA LYS A 490 -4.77 -25.18 1.86
C LYS A 490 -6.00 -24.30 1.98
N ILE A 491 -6.98 -24.46 1.09
CA ILE A 491 -8.23 -23.70 1.12
C ILE A 491 -8.99 -23.98 2.42
N ILE A 492 -9.20 -25.23 2.78
CA ILE A 492 -9.90 -25.61 4.03
C ILE A 492 -9.17 -25.07 5.24
N LYS A 493 -7.83 -25.16 5.27
CA LYS A 493 -7.04 -24.59 6.36
C LYS A 493 -7.21 -23.06 6.43
N GLY A 494 -7.12 -22.34 5.30
CA GLY A 494 -7.33 -20.88 5.29
C GLY A 494 -8.71 -20.47 5.79
N ILE A 495 -9.76 -21.23 5.46
CA ILE A 495 -11.11 -21.03 5.98
C ILE A 495 -11.14 -21.26 7.49
N GLN A 496 -10.52 -22.32 8.00
CA GLN A 496 -10.45 -22.64 9.43
C GLN A 496 -9.66 -21.58 10.21
N ASP A 497 -8.51 -21.16 9.70
CA ASP A 497 -7.67 -20.13 10.33
C ASP A 497 -8.40 -18.77 10.40
N SER A 498 -9.30 -18.48 9.44
CA SER A 498 -10.06 -17.23 9.40
C SER A 498 -11.07 -17.06 10.54
N VAL A 499 -11.43 -18.13 11.24
CA VAL A 499 -12.35 -18.09 12.39
C VAL A 499 -11.81 -17.23 13.53
N GLU A 500 -10.48 -17.16 13.66
CA GLU A 500 -9.78 -16.34 14.67
C GLU A 500 -9.63 -14.85 14.26
N THR A 501 -10.16 -14.48 13.09
CA THR A 501 -10.07 -13.09 12.63
C THR A 501 -10.81 -12.14 13.59
N PRO A 502 -10.20 -11.01 14.04
CA PRO A 502 -10.80 -10.09 15.00
C PRO A 502 -12.12 -9.48 14.52
N PHE A 503 -13.00 -9.17 15.47
CA PHE A 503 -14.37 -8.71 15.20
C PHE A 503 -14.46 -7.49 14.26
N GLU A 504 -13.57 -6.51 14.39
CA GLU A 504 -13.55 -5.33 13.52
C GLU A 504 -13.30 -5.68 12.04
N ARG A 505 -12.53 -6.72 11.78
CA ARG A 505 -12.30 -7.24 10.43
C ARG A 505 -13.47 -8.08 9.93
N VAL A 506 -14.10 -8.86 10.80
CA VAL A 506 -15.35 -9.57 10.50
C VAL A 506 -16.43 -8.56 10.11
N LEU A 507 -16.59 -7.47 10.86
CA LEU A 507 -17.55 -6.40 10.58
C LEU A 507 -17.27 -5.74 9.21
N PHE A 508 -16.00 -5.47 8.89
CA PHE A 508 -15.61 -4.99 7.58
C PHE A 508 -15.90 -6.00 6.47
N ALA A 509 -15.65 -7.29 6.73
CA ALA A 509 -15.85 -8.39 5.78
C ALA A 509 -17.33 -8.57 5.38
N LEU A 510 -18.28 -8.25 6.26
CA LEU A 510 -19.72 -8.27 5.94
C LEU A 510 -20.08 -7.34 4.78
N GLY A 511 -19.24 -6.36 4.46
CA GLY A 511 -19.37 -5.52 3.28
C GLY A 511 -20.55 -4.54 3.33
N ILE A 512 -20.91 -4.05 4.52
CA ILE A 512 -21.94 -3.02 4.72
C ILE A 512 -21.59 -1.79 3.88
N ARG A 513 -22.56 -1.31 3.10
CA ARG A 513 -22.33 -0.17 2.22
C ARG A 513 -21.90 1.07 3.02
N PHE A 514 -20.92 1.81 2.53
CA PHE A 514 -20.26 2.97 3.17
C PHE A 514 -19.45 2.66 4.43
N VAL A 515 -19.43 1.42 4.91
CA VAL A 515 -18.60 0.99 6.04
C VAL A 515 -17.27 0.46 5.48
N GLY A 516 -16.25 1.31 5.51
CA GLY A 516 -14.87 0.94 5.20
C GLY A 516 -14.14 0.35 6.42
N GLU A 517 -12.89 -0.05 6.25
CA GLU A 517 -12.06 -0.63 7.30
C GLU A 517 -11.99 0.26 8.56
N THR A 518 -11.70 1.56 8.40
CA THR A 518 -11.64 2.51 9.52
C THR A 518 -13.00 2.65 10.23
N THR A 519 -14.08 2.75 9.48
CA THR A 519 -15.43 2.86 10.05
C THR A 519 -15.82 1.58 10.79
N ALA A 520 -15.47 0.41 10.26
CA ALA A 520 -15.72 -0.87 10.93
C ALA A 520 -14.98 -0.95 12.28
N LYS A 521 -13.70 -0.53 12.33
CA LYS A 521 -12.93 -0.43 13.58
C LYS A 521 -13.60 0.51 14.60
N LEU A 522 -14.07 1.68 14.16
CA LEU A 522 -14.74 2.65 15.05
C LEU A 522 -16.07 2.08 15.60
N LEU A 523 -16.88 1.48 14.73
CA LEU A 523 -18.15 0.86 15.13
C LEU A 523 -17.92 -0.33 16.07
N ALA A 524 -16.96 -1.21 15.76
CA ALA A 524 -16.62 -2.35 16.62
C ALA A 524 -16.16 -1.89 18.02
N LYS A 525 -15.31 -0.86 18.08
CA LYS A 525 -14.81 -0.29 19.34
C LYS A 525 -15.95 0.34 20.18
N HIS A 526 -16.88 1.04 19.54
CA HIS A 526 -17.99 1.71 20.24
C HIS A 526 -19.05 0.72 20.72
N PHE A 527 -19.53 -0.16 19.83
CA PHE A 527 -20.63 -1.08 20.13
C PHE A 527 -20.18 -2.41 20.73
N LYS A 528 -18.88 -2.75 20.62
CA LYS A 528 -18.19 -3.93 21.18
C LYS A 528 -18.68 -5.28 20.66
N SER A 529 -19.91 -5.41 20.21
CA SER A 529 -20.49 -6.65 19.68
C SER A 529 -21.41 -6.40 18.50
N ILE A 530 -21.59 -7.43 17.66
CA ILE A 530 -22.53 -7.36 16.54
C ILE A 530 -23.98 -7.27 17.05
N ASP A 531 -24.30 -7.87 18.21
CA ASP A 531 -25.64 -7.81 18.79
C ASP A 531 -26.02 -6.37 19.19
N ALA A 532 -25.09 -5.61 19.75
CA ALA A 532 -25.29 -4.19 20.01
C ALA A 532 -25.52 -3.38 18.73
N LEU A 533 -24.80 -3.71 17.64
CA LEU A 533 -24.98 -3.07 16.33
C LEU A 533 -26.34 -3.42 15.68
N ILE A 534 -26.82 -4.65 15.84
CA ILE A 534 -28.12 -5.08 15.30
C ILE A 534 -29.28 -4.27 15.86
N VAL A 535 -29.20 -3.84 17.13
CA VAL A 535 -30.26 -3.08 17.81
C VAL A 535 -30.00 -1.58 17.85
N ALA A 536 -28.85 -1.12 17.31
CA ALA A 536 -28.45 0.29 17.34
C ALA A 536 -29.41 1.17 16.51
N THR A 537 -29.77 2.33 17.05
CA THR A 537 -30.54 3.33 16.32
C THR A 537 -29.65 4.24 15.48
N PRO A 538 -30.19 4.93 14.44
CA PRO A 538 -29.42 5.89 13.66
C PRO A 538 -28.75 6.97 14.52
N GLU A 539 -29.44 7.45 15.57
CA GLU A 539 -28.95 8.49 16.49
C GLU A 539 -27.71 7.98 17.26
N GLN A 540 -27.75 6.75 17.77
CA GLN A 540 -26.62 6.14 18.48
C GLN A 540 -25.41 5.91 17.54
N LEU A 541 -25.66 5.55 16.30
CA LEU A 541 -24.61 5.34 15.30
C LEU A 541 -23.89 6.65 14.94
N VAL A 542 -24.62 7.77 14.85
CA VAL A 542 -24.07 9.11 14.56
C VAL A 542 -23.22 9.67 15.71
N GLU A 543 -23.39 9.17 16.95
CA GLU A 543 -22.53 9.54 18.09
C GLU A 543 -21.08 9.07 17.89
N VAL A 544 -20.87 8.08 17.02
CA VAL A 544 -19.50 7.59 16.69
C VAL A 544 -18.80 8.59 15.78
N GLU A 545 -17.68 9.13 16.22
CA GLU A 545 -16.89 10.10 15.46
C GLU A 545 -16.54 9.54 14.06
N GLY A 546 -16.87 10.27 13.00
CA GLY A 546 -16.67 9.84 11.61
C GLY A 546 -17.82 9.05 11.00
N VAL A 547 -18.91 8.78 11.74
CA VAL A 547 -20.13 8.14 11.23
C VAL A 547 -21.20 9.21 11.00
N GLY A 548 -21.47 9.52 9.73
CA GLY A 548 -22.57 10.42 9.35
C GLY A 548 -23.89 9.67 9.15
N THR A 549 -24.97 10.44 8.92
CA THR A 549 -26.33 9.92 8.73
C THR A 549 -26.43 8.86 7.64
N VAL A 550 -25.75 9.04 6.49
CA VAL A 550 -25.72 8.09 5.36
C VAL A 550 -25.16 6.73 5.78
N ILE A 551 -24.08 6.74 6.58
CA ILE A 551 -23.46 5.50 7.09
C ILE A 551 -24.41 4.85 8.10
N ALA A 552 -24.96 5.62 9.04
CA ALA A 552 -25.89 5.14 10.07
C ALA A 552 -27.11 4.46 9.45
N GLU A 553 -27.75 5.09 8.48
CA GLU A 553 -28.90 4.53 7.75
C GLU A 553 -28.53 3.24 6.99
N SER A 554 -27.32 3.20 6.43
CA SER A 554 -26.84 2.00 5.73
C SER A 554 -26.63 0.82 6.68
N VAL A 555 -26.07 1.07 7.86
CA VAL A 555 -25.87 0.05 8.91
C VAL A 555 -27.22 -0.48 9.39
N VAL A 556 -28.17 0.40 9.72
CA VAL A 556 -29.51 0.00 10.17
C VAL A 556 -30.23 -0.82 9.10
N ARG A 557 -30.21 -0.38 7.85
CA ARG A 557 -30.80 -1.11 6.72
C ARG A 557 -30.20 -2.50 6.56
N PHE A 558 -28.88 -2.63 6.69
CA PHE A 558 -28.19 -3.92 6.58
C PHE A 558 -28.66 -4.91 7.65
N PHE A 559 -28.80 -4.47 8.91
CA PHE A 559 -29.23 -5.32 10.02
C PHE A 559 -30.78 -5.51 10.10
N GLN A 560 -31.57 -4.75 9.36
CA GLN A 560 -32.98 -5.01 9.20
C GLN A 560 -33.31 -6.11 8.18
N ASP A 561 -32.36 -6.44 7.31
CA ASP A 561 -32.53 -7.48 6.31
C ASP A 561 -32.37 -8.87 6.94
N LYS A 562 -33.43 -9.67 6.84
CA LYS A 562 -33.47 -11.04 7.35
C LYS A 562 -32.44 -11.97 6.72
N VAL A 563 -32.08 -11.74 5.45
CA VAL A 563 -31.07 -12.54 4.76
C VAL A 563 -29.70 -12.29 5.40
N ASN A 564 -29.36 -11.03 5.66
CA ASN A 564 -28.10 -10.67 6.32
C ASN A 564 -28.05 -11.21 7.76
N LEU A 565 -29.15 -11.11 8.51
CA LEU A 565 -29.23 -11.67 9.87
C LEU A 565 -29.04 -13.21 9.88
N ASN A 566 -29.60 -13.90 8.89
CA ASN A 566 -29.41 -15.36 8.76
C ASN A 566 -27.94 -15.71 8.43
N ILE A 567 -27.29 -14.95 7.56
CA ILE A 567 -25.86 -15.13 7.25
C ILE A 567 -25.02 -14.92 8.51
N ILE A 568 -25.30 -13.86 9.29
CA ILE A 568 -24.58 -13.58 10.55
C ILE A 568 -24.79 -14.72 11.56
N ALA A 569 -26.01 -15.23 11.69
CA ALA A 569 -26.32 -16.35 12.59
C ALA A 569 -25.53 -17.61 12.20
N ARG A 570 -25.42 -17.92 10.91
CA ARG A 570 -24.59 -19.04 10.42
C ARG A 570 -23.11 -18.81 10.66
N LEU A 571 -22.57 -17.63 10.36
CA LEU A 571 -21.16 -17.29 10.63
C LEU A 571 -20.82 -17.44 12.12
N ARG A 572 -21.74 -17.03 13.02
CA ARG A 572 -21.62 -17.23 14.47
C ARG A 572 -21.56 -18.72 14.84
N GLN A 573 -22.37 -19.56 14.21
CA GLN A 573 -22.36 -21.02 14.45
C GLN A 573 -21.02 -21.66 14.06
N TYR A 574 -20.32 -21.09 13.07
CA TYR A 574 -18.96 -21.52 12.67
C TYR A 574 -17.85 -20.95 13.56
N GLY A 575 -18.20 -20.13 14.57
CA GLY A 575 -17.27 -19.65 15.59
C GLY A 575 -16.55 -18.34 15.24
N LEU A 576 -17.00 -17.59 14.20
CA LEU A 576 -16.40 -16.29 13.89
C LEU A 576 -16.55 -15.32 15.06
N GLN A 577 -15.56 -14.45 15.23
CA GLN A 577 -15.53 -13.46 16.30
C GLN A 577 -16.60 -12.38 16.05
N MET A 578 -17.66 -12.38 16.86
CA MET A 578 -18.81 -11.45 16.73
C MET A 578 -18.81 -10.37 17.80
N GLU A 579 -17.74 -10.31 18.61
CA GLU A 579 -17.53 -9.31 19.65
C GLU A 579 -16.03 -9.09 19.86
N LEU A 580 -15.67 -7.95 20.43
CA LEU A 580 -14.30 -7.70 20.87
C LEU A 580 -13.91 -8.72 21.96
N SER A 581 -12.68 -9.17 21.94
CA SER A 581 -12.17 -10.10 22.97
C SER A 581 -12.29 -9.49 24.37
N ALA A 582 -12.38 -10.35 25.40
CA ALA A 582 -12.47 -9.89 26.78
C ALA A 582 -11.34 -8.93 27.18
N ASP A 583 -10.14 -9.16 26.66
CA ASP A 583 -8.97 -8.29 26.87
C ASP A 583 -9.11 -6.91 26.18
N GLN A 584 -9.89 -6.84 25.11
CA GLN A 584 -10.19 -5.56 24.40
C GLN A 584 -11.40 -4.84 24.98
N GLN A 585 -12.29 -5.54 25.70
CA GLN A 585 -13.51 -4.98 26.27
C GLN A 585 -13.30 -4.41 27.68
N GLN A 586 -12.42 -5.00 28.48
CA GLN A 586 -12.19 -4.54 29.84
C GLN A 586 -11.12 -3.44 29.83
N PRO A 587 -11.39 -2.28 30.45
CA PRO A 587 -10.29 -1.39 30.81
C PRO A 587 -9.35 -2.16 31.73
N ALA A 588 -8.05 -2.11 31.46
CA ALA A 588 -7.04 -2.74 32.32
C ALA A 588 -7.11 -2.16 33.73
N SER A 589 -7.53 -0.89 33.83
CA SER A 589 -7.86 -0.21 35.08
C SER A 589 -8.68 1.06 34.82
N ASN A 590 -9.18 1.70 35.88
CA ASN A 590 -9.81 3.03 35.82
C ASN A 590 -8.87 4.15 36.28
N LYS A 591 -7.56 3.91 36.34
CA LYS A 591 -6.56 4.86 36.86
C LYS A 591 -6.53 6.18 36.10
N LEU A 592 -6.89 6.18 34.82
CA LEU A 592 -6.95 7.37 33.97
C LEU A 592 -8.38 7.83 33.69
N ALA A 593 -9.39 7.30 34.42
CA ALA A 593 -10.79 7.65 34.20
C ALA A 593 -11.03 9.18 34.26
N GLY A 594 -11.70 9.72 33.22
CA GLY A 594 -11.99 11.14 33.12
C GLY A 594 -10.79 12.02 32.72
N LYS A 595 -9.61 11.47 32.50
CA LYS A 595 -8.42 12.22 32.05
C LYS A 595 -8.42 12.37 30.53
N ASN A 596 -8.25 13.59 30.04
CA ASN A 596 -7.98 13.90 28.63
C ASN A 596 -6.47 14.07 28.46
N ILE A 597 -5.84 13.20 27.71
CA ILE A 597 -4.39 13.10 27.63
C ILE A 597 -3.95 13.35 26.17
N VAL A 598 -2.99 14.23 25.99
CA VAL A 598 -2.32 14.47 24.69
C VAL A 598 -1.01 13.71 24.67
N ILE A 599 -0.76 12.96 23.62
CA ILE A 599 0.52 12.30 23.41
C ILE A 599 1.36 13.14 22.44
N SER A 600 2.58 13.51 22.81
CA SER A 600 3.46 14.32 21.98
C SER A 600 4.93 13.96 22.18
N GLY A 601 5.70 13.89 21.10
CA GLY A 601 7.12 13.53 21.15
C GLY A 601 7.39 12.11 20.64
N VAL A 602 8.63 11.68 20.78
CA VAL A 602 9.14 10.35 20.45
C VAL A 602 9.37 9.59 21.76
N PHE A 603 8.99 8.34 21.81
CA PHE A 603 9.01 7.48 22.98
C PHE A 603 10.02 6.35 22.81
N GLU A 604 10.65 5.91 23.90
CA GLU A 604 11.68 4.85 23.89
C GLU A 604 11.10 3.46 24.13
N HIS A 605 10.10 3.32 25.02
CA HIS A 605 9.58 2.01 25.44
C HIS A 605 8.42 1.51 24.59
N HIS A 606 7.54 2.40 24.15
CA HIS A 606 6.34 2.05 23.39
C HIS A 606 6.06 3.05 22.27
N SER A 607 5.45 2.55 21.20
CA SER A 607 4.97 3.41 20.13
C SER A 607 3.83 4.33 20.61
N ARG A 608 3.59 5.39 19.88
CA ARG A 608 2.52 6.35 20.16
C ARG A 608 1.12 5.70 20.17
N ASP A 609 0.91 4.70 19.31
CA ASP A 609 -0.36 3.98 19.24
C ASP A 609 -0.51 2.98 20.40
N GLU A 610 0.59 2.41 20.89
CA GLU A 610 0.57 1.60 22.13
C GLU A 610 0.23 2.46 23.34
N TYR A 611 0.82 3.66 23.47
CA TYR A 611 0.44 4.61 24.55
C TYR A 611 -1.01 5.05 24.42
N LYS A 612 -1.51 5.31 23.23
CA LYS A 612 -2.92 5.60 23.01
C LYS A 612 -3.80 4.45 23.51
N THR A 613 -3.44 3.22 23.18
CA THR A 613 -4.14 2.01 23.62
C THR A 613 -4.06 1.87 25.17
N MET A 614 -2.90 2.12 25.77
CA MET A 614 -2.73 2.09 27.23
C MET A 614 -3.60 3.13 27.93
N ILE A 615 -3.64 4.36 27.42
CA ILE A 615 -4.50 5.43 27.95
C ILE A 615 -5.97 4.99 27.92
N GLU A 616 -6.43 4.52 26.77
CA GLU A 616 -7.82 4.12 26.56
C GLU A 616 -8.18 2.88 27.38
N ARG A 617 -7.28 1.90 27.49
CA ARG A 617 -7.46 0.70 28.33
C ARG A 617 -7.50 1.01 29.85
N ASN A 618 -6.95 2.15 30.27
CA ASN A 618 -6.97 2.58 31.66
C ASN A 618 -8.05 3.66 31.93
N GLY A 619 -9.04 3.80 31.04
CA GLY A 619 -10.20 4.67 31.21
C GLY A 619 -9.95 6.15 30.83
N GLY A 620 -8.77 6.50 30.32
CA GLY A 620 -8.43 7.83 29.83
C GLY A 620 -8.91 8.06 28.40
N LYS A 621 -8.94 9.32 27.97
CA LYS A 621 -9.24 9.72 26.60
C LYS A 621 -8.02 10.36 25.96
N ASN A 622 -7.52 9.76 24.84
CA ASN A 622 -6.50 10.42 24.05
C ASN A 622 -7.14 11.51 23.19
N VAL A 623 -6.61 12.73 23.26
CA VAL A 623 -7.06 13.90 22.51
C VAL A 623 -5.93 14.44 21.63
N SER A 624 -6.25 14.89 20.42
CA SER A 624 -5.26 15.32 19.43
C SER A 624 -4.71 16.73 19.68
N SER A 625 -5.46 17.58 20.41
CA SER A 625 -5.12 18.98 20.60
C SER A 625 -5.14 19.37 22.08
N ILE A 626 -4.21 20.26 22.46
CA ILE A 626 -4.11 20.82 23.81
C ILE A 626 -5.18 21.90 24.00
N SER A 627 -5.96 21.78 25.07
CA SER A 627 -6.99 22.74 25.47
C SER A 627 -7.06 22.83 26.98
N SER A 628 -7.83 23.79 27.54
CA SER A 628 -8.08 23.89 28.97
C SER A 628 -8.70 22.66 29.63
N LYS A 629 -9.20 21.70 28.80
CA LYS A 629 -9.74 20.40 29.24
C LYS A 629 -8.69 19.30 29.26
N THR A 630 -7.47 19.55 28.80
CA THR A 630 -6.37 18.57 28.81
C THR A 630 -5.89 18.36 30.24
N SER A 631 -5.87 17.13 30.73
CA SER A 631 -5.46 16.79 32.07
C SER A 631 -3.95 16.82 32.26
N PHE A 632 -3.24 16.22 31.31
CA PHE A 632 -1.78 16.27 31.20
C PHE A 632 -1.33 15.87 29.79
N ILE A 633 -0.06 16.08 29.51
CA ILE A 633 0.57 15.66 28.25
C ILE A 633 1.57 14.58 28.57
N LEU A 634 1.44 13.43 27.91
CA LEU A 634 2.49 12.43 27.86
C LEU A 634 3.53 12.91 26.83
N ALA A 635 4.65 13.41 27.36
CA ALA A 635 5.70 14.06 26.62
C ALA A 635 6.88 13.11 26.42
N GLY A 636 7.11 12.67 25.19
CA GLY A 636 8.34 11.98 24.78
C GLY A 636 9.44 12.97 24.39
N ALA A 637 10.59 12.47 24.03
CA ALA A 637 11.69 13.27 23.50
C ALA A 637 11.22 14.07 22.26
N ASN A 638 11.80 15.28 22.08
CA ASN A 638 11.52 16.15 20.93
C ASN A 638 10.05 16.57 20.76
N MET A 639 9.34 16.80 21.86
CA MET A 639 8.02 17.42 21.82
C MET A 639 8.09 18.78 21.10
N GLY A 640 7.18 19.01 20.14
CA GLY A 640 7.18 20.23 19.32
C GLY A 640 7.02 21.51 20.15
N PRO A 641 7.80 22.58 19.88
CA PRO A 641 7.83 23.81 20.69
C PRO A 641 6.46 24.49 20.84
N SER A 642 5.64 24.50 19.79
CA SER A 642 4.29 25.11 19.86
C SER A 642 3.35 24.38 20.84
N LYS A 643 3.49 23.07 21.00
CA LYS A 643 2.73 22.31 21.98
C LYS A 643 3.27 22.53 23.38
N MET A 644 4.59 22.68 23.53
CA MET A 644 5.24 23.00 24.80
C MET A 644 4.83 24.40 25.30
N GLU A 645 4.87 25.40 24.43
CA GLU A 645 4.42 26.77 24.74
C GLU A 645 2.93 26.80 25.14
N LYS A 646 2.09 26.08 24.37
CA LYS A 646 0.66 26.01 24.66
C LYS A 646 0.36 25.30 25.98
N ALA A 647 1.13 24.26 26.31
CA ALA A 647 1.03 23.58 27.59
C ALA A 647 1.40 24.51 28.74
N GLN A 648 2.50 25.26 28.61
CA GLN A 648 2.95 26.25 29.60
C GLN A 648 1.94 27.40 29.77
N GLN A 649 1.41 27.94 28.66
CA GLN A 649 0.39 29.00 28.69
C GLN A 649 -0.89 28.57 29.41
N LEU A 650 -1.28 27.31 29.29
CA LEU A 650 -2.48 26.77 29.90
C LEU A 650 -2.21 26.09 31.25
N GLY A 651 -0.96 26.08 31.74
CA GLY A 651 -0.57 25.44 32.99
C GLY A 651 -0.81 23.92 33.02
N ILE A 652 -0.69 23.23 31.85
CA ILE A 652 -0.93 21.79 31.74
C ILE A 652 0.35 21.04 32.06
N GLU A 653 0.26 20.08 32.95
CA GLU A 653 1.36 19.24 33.38
C GLU A 653 1.87 18.38 32.20
N MET A 654 3.18 18.25 32.07
CA MET A 654 3.85 17.38 31.14
C MET A 654 4.57 16.28 31.91
N ILE A 655 4.26 15.03 31.64
CA ILE A 655 4.89 13.85 32.27
C ILE A 655 5.66 13.06 31.23
N ASP A 656 6.78 12.50 31.62
CA ASP A 656 7.57 11.62 30.78
C ASP A 656 7.01 10.19 30.73
N GLU A 657 7.60 9.39 29.89
CA GLU A 657 7.23 8.00 29.63
C GLU A 657 7.31 7.12 30.89
N ASN A 658 8.39 7.25 31.66
CA ASN A 658 8.59 6.47 32.87
C ASN A 658 7.57 6.87 33.96
N THR A 659 7.28 8.13 34.11
CA THR A 659 6.26 8.63 35.05
C THR A 659 4.88 8.09 34.66
N PHE A 660 4.56 8.08 33.36
CA PHE A 660 3.29 7.54 32.87
C PHE A 660 3.17 6.02 33.12
N LEU A 661 4.21 5.26 32.84
CA LEU A 661 4.21 3.81 33.07
C LEU A 661 4.07 3.49 34.55
N ASN A 662 4.79 4.20 35.43
CA ASN A 662 4.66 4.08 36.88
C ASN A 662 3.24 4.42 37.38
N MET A 663 2.54 5.40 36.76
CA MET A 663 1.13 5.70 37.08
C MET A 663 0.19 4.55 36.73
N LEU A 664 0.55 3.71 35.77
CA LEU A 664 -0.24 2.55 35.36
C LEU A 664 0.08 1.29 36.21
N GLU A 665 1.26 1.21 36.83
CA GLU A 665 1.65 0.09 37.69
C GLU A 665 1.14 0.25 39.12
N GLN A 666 1.10 1.47 39.66
CA GLN A 666 0.53 1.79 40.99
C GLN A 666 -1.01 1.63 41.01
#